data_d7b496fdc8d5d75de46e02113420a349
#
_entry.id   d7b496fdc8d5d75de46e02113420a349
#
_cell.length_a   1.000
_cell.length_b   1.000
_cell.length_c   1.000
_cell.angle_alpha   90.00
_cell.angle_beta   90.00
_cell.angle_gamma   90.00
#
_symmetry.space_group_name_H-M   'P 1'
#
loop_
_entity.id
_entity.type
_entity.pdbx_description
1 polymer ?
#
loop_
_entity_poly.entity_id
_entity_poly.type
_entity_poly.pdbx_seq_one_letter_code
_entity_poly.pdbx_strand_id
1 'polypeptide(L)'
;VKNYSYTLVDDKVYYRENSIMKPVDMSASMQERIKGMVGIRNCTQELINLQLEEYPDTVIREKQAELNSLYDAFSKKHGLINSQTNKRAFNQDSSYCLLCSLEKLDDEGNFKGKADMFTKRTIKKAEVVTSVDTASEALAVSLSEKARVDLDYMTELTGKDVDTVKEELTGIIFQNPLTDQWETADEYLSGNVRDKLETAKVYAESHPEYAVNVQALTQVQPKELDASEIEVRIGATWIDPKYIEDFMRETFETPQHLLDRNVVGVQYSDVTGQWNIKGKNADYGNSLVNMTYGTSRRNAYTILEDSLNLKDSRVYDTIEEDGKEKRVLNKKETTIASQKQEAIREAFKDWVFRDPERRQVLVAKYNQLFNSTRPREYDGSHLKFPGMTPDIELKPHQKNAVAHVLYGDNTLLAHCVGAGKTFEMTAAAMESKRLGLCQKSLFVVPNHLTEQWASDFLRLYPGANILAATNKDFEPANRKKFCSRIATGDYDAVIIGHSQFEKIPLSQERQVAIIERQIDEIELAIAQAKADNGERYTIKQMEKSRKSLLTRLEKLNDASRKDNVVTFEQLGVDRLFVDESHNYKNLFDPSHNLMRGKNKDGQFQSPFNPLKWGDAFTEGNSWHYTWSVFHDVKGLQNLMGSRETFVHMLDSVFAVPPIFDESYYGSVIHEIREMQIMNMGNYAH
;
A
#
# COMPACT_ATOMS: atom_id res chain seq x y z
N VAL A 1 21.34 30.09 -4.04
CA VAL A 1 21.47 30.19 -2.57
C VAL A 1 20.12 29.89 -1.95
N LYS A 2 20.04 28.96 -1.01
CA LYS A 2 18.80 28.62 -0.30
C LYS A 2 18.35 29.74 0.64
N ASN A 3 17.03 29.87 0.85
CA ASN A 3 16.51 30.78 1.89
C ASN A 3 16.94 30.30 3.29
N TYR A 4 17.05 31.23 4.22
CA TYR A 4 17.51 30.97 5.58
C TYR A 4 18.89 30.32 5.64
N SER A 5 19.80 30.81 4.79
CA SER A 5 21.19 30.35 4.78
C SER A 5 22.18 31.51 4.59
N TYR A 6 23.35 31.33 5.19
CA TYR A 6 24.47 32.24 4.97
C TYR A 6 25.13 31.96 3.62
N THR A 7 25.62 33.01 2.98
CA THR A 7 26.42 32.89 1.75
C THR A 7 27.53 33.94 1.72
N LEU A 8 28.50 33.70 0.86
CA LEU A 8 29.62 34.62 0.63
C LEU A 8 29.47 35.25 -0.73
N VAL A 9 29.55 36.60 -0.78
CA VAL A 9 29.64 37.38 -2.00
C VAL A 9 30.80 38.34 -1.80
N ASP A 10 31.79 38.31 -2.68
CA ASP A 10 33.00 39.11 -2.59
C ASP A 10 33.64 39.11 -1.17
N ASP A 11 33.76 37.90 -0.61
CA ASP A 11 34.28 37.63 0.74
C ASP A 11 33.49 38.27 1.89
N LYS A 12 32.31 38.85 1.64
CA LYS A 12 31.38 39.32 2.66
C LYS A 12 30.27 38.33 2.94
N VAL A 13 29.88 38.24 4.21
CA VAL A 13 28.80 37.35 4.67
C VAL A 13 27.44 38.00 4.45
N TYR A 14 26.56 37.31 3.76
CA TYR A 14 25.15 37.65 3.60
C TYR A 14 24.27 36.53 4.15
N TYR A 15 23.10 36.91 4.61
CA TYR A 15 22.04 35.98 4.97
C TYR A 15 20.85 36.16 4.04
N ARG A 16 20.37 35.06 3.46
CA ARG A 16 19.20 35.08 2.59
C ARG A 16 17.94 34.80 3.38
N GLU A 17 17.02 35.75 3.39
CA GLU A 17 15.72 35.64 4.05
C GLU A 17 14.62 36.11 3.10
N ASN A 18 13.56 35.33 2.92
CA ASN A 18 12.44 35.65 2.03
C ASN A 18 12.90 36.09 0.61
N SER A 19 13.88 35.39 0.04
CA SER A 19 14.48 35.67 -1.27
C SER A 19 15.27 36.97 -1.37
N ILE A 20 15.50 37.67 -0.25
CA ILE A 20 16.30 38.89 -0.16
C ILE A 20 17.64 38.57 0.52
N MET A 21 18.74 39.09 -0.06
CA MET A 21 20.09 38.98 0.50
C MET A 21 20.34 40.18 1.42
N LYS A 22 20.58 39.90 2.71
CA LYS A 22 20.89 40.92 3.72
C LYS A 22 22.35 40.81 4.13
N PRO A 23 23.14 41.92 4.12
CA PRO A 23 24.49 41.86 4.71
C PRO A 23 24.40 41.56 6.20
N VAL A 24 25.36 40.78 6.69
CA VAL A 24 25.38 40.37 8.12
C VAL A 24 26.36 41.29 8.85
N ASP A 25 25.84 42.06 9.81
CA ASP A 25 26.66 42.90 10.71
C ASP A 25 26.98 42.12 11.99
N MET A 26 28.17 41.49 12.01
CA MET A 26 28.68 40.70 13.14
C MET A 26 30.18 41.01 13.34
N SER A 27 30.69 40.66 14.51
CA SER A 27 32.13 40.77 14.78
C SER A 27 32.98 39.96 13.82
N ALA A 28 34.21 40.44 13.53
CA ALA A 28 35.13 39.76 12.61
C ALA A 28 35.34 38.27 12.96
N SER A 29 35.44 37.93 14.24
CA SER A 29 35.57 36.55 14.72
C SER A 29 34.34 35.71 14.39
N MET A 30 33.13 36.28 14.46
CA MET A 30 31.89 35.59 14.12
C MET A 30 31.77 35.40 12.59
N GLN A 31 32.12 36.42 11.80
CA GLN A 31 32.12 36.32 10.35
C GLN A 31 33.10 35.26 9.86
N GLU A 32 34.27 35.13 10.49
CA GLU A 32 35.28 34.11 10.14
C GLU A 32 34.76 32.68 10.42
N ARG A 33 34.06 32.47 11.55
CA ARG A 33 33.38 31.20 11.86
C ARG A 33 32.31 30.88 10.83
N ILE A 34 31.50 31.85 10.43
CA ILE A 34 30.47 31.66 9.42
C ILE A 34 31.10 31.30 8.06
N LYS A 35 32.16 31.99 7.65
CA LYS A 35 32.87 31.66 6.41
C LYS A 35 33.36 30.23 6.39
N GLY A 36 34.01 29.77 7.47
CA GLY A 36 34.49 28.40 7.60
C GLY A 36 33.34 27.37 7.53
N MET A 37 32.25 27.61 8.25
CA MET A 37 31.09 26.73 8.23
C MET A 37 30.34 26.73 6.91
N VAL A 38 30.27 27.83 6.19
CA VAL A 38 29.74 27.91 4.81
C VAL A 38 30.58 27.04 3.87
N GLY A 39 31.90 27.08 3.98
CA GLY A 39 32.80 26.22 3.20
C GLY A 39 32.55 24.74 3.44
N ILE A 40 32.52 24.33 4.72
CA ILE A 40 32.25 22.93 5.12
C ILE A 40 30.86 22.50 4.62
N ARG A 41 29.81 23.33 4.82
CA ARG A 41 28.46 23.07 4.35
C ARG A 41 28.39 22.81 2.85
N ASN A 42 28.97 23.71 2.06
CA ASN A 42 28.93 23.62 0.60
C ASN A 42 29.65 22.35 0.12
N CYS A 43 30.83 22.05 0.70
CA CYS A 43 31.56 20.82 0.40
C CYS A 43 30.78 19.57 0.79
N THR A 44 30.09 19.58 1.93
CA THR A 44 29.24 18.45 2.38
C THR A 44 28.04 18.24 1.44
N GLN A 45 27.36 19.31 1.05
CA GLN A 45 26.24 19.23 0.12
C GLN A 45 26.65 18.73 -1.25
N GLU A 46 27.80 19.22 -1.75
CA GLU A 46 28.36 18.76 -3.02
C GLU A 46 28.77 17.28 -2.94
N LEU A 47 29.35 16.83 -1.84
CA LEU A 47 29.69 15.42 -1.62
C LEU A 47 28.41 14.54 -1.59
N ILE A 48 27.31 14.99 -0.99
CA ILE A 48 26.03 14.31 -1.04
C ILE A 48 25.51 14.21 -2.48
N ASN A 49 25.54 15.30 -3.23
CA ASN A 49 25.08 15.31 -4.62
C ASN A 49 25.93 14.41 -5.52
N LEU A 50 27.26 14.45 -5.40
CA LEU A 50 28.16 13.55 -6.13
C LEU A 50 27.88 12.07 -5.84
N GLN A 51 27.52 11.74 -4.59
CA GLN A 51 27.13 10.38 -4.23
C GLN A 51 25.76 9.98 -4.83
N LEU A 52 24.78 10.88 -4.83
CA LEU A 52 23.46 10.67 -5.43
C LEU A 52 23.52 10.51 -6.96
N GLU A 53 24.37 11.28 -7.62
CA GLU A 53 24.62 11.22 -9.07
C GLU A 53 25.60 10.10 -9.47
N GLU A 54 25.93 9.23 -8.52
CA GLU A 54 26.75 8.03 -8.70
C GLU A 54 28.14 8.26 -9.31
N TYR A 55 28.77 9.38 -9.01
CA TYR A 55 30.14 9.67 -9.47
C TYR A 55 31.13 8.58 -9.00
N PRO A 56 32.24 8.36 -9.77
CA PRO A 56 33.27 7.40 -9.43
C PRO A 56 33.89 7.64 -8.04
N ASP A 57 34.32 6.57 -7.37
CA ASP A 57 34.91 6.65 -6.02
C ASP A 57 36.18 7.51 -5.95
N THR A 58 36.90 7.69 -7.06
CA THR A 58 38.03 8.62 -7.14
C THR A 58 37.62 10.05 -6.84
N VAL A 59 36.51 10.51 -7.50
CA VAL A 59 35.96 11.87 -7.31
C VAL A 59 35.41 12.03 -5.89
N ILE A 60 34.75 10.97 -5.38
CA ILE A 60 34.24 10.96 -3.99
C ILE A 60 35.39 11.11 -2.99
N ARG A 61 36.47 10.35 -3.14
CA ARG A 61 37.66 10.43 -2.27
C ARG A 61 38.34 11.79 -2.32
N GLU A 62 38.45 12.40 -3.48
CA GLU A 62 38.99 13.76 -3.63
C GLU A 62 38.15 14.76 -2.84
N LYS A 63 36.83 14.68 -2.97
CA LYS A 63 35.91 15.55 -2.23
C LYS A 63 35.91 15.28 -0.72
N GLN A 64 36.06 14.04 -0.31
CA GLN A 64 36.28 13.67 1.10
C GLN A 64 37.59 14.24 1.67
N ALA A 65 38.65 14.24 0.89
CA ALA A 65 39.92 14.85 1.30
C ALA A 65 39.79 16.37 1.47
N GLU A 66 39.05 17.05 0.55
CA GLU A 66 38.72 18.47 0.66
C GLU A 66 37.92 18.75 1.93
N LEU A 67 36.85 17.96 2.17
CA LEU A 67 36.02 18.08 3.38
C LEU A 67 36.82 17.90 4.67
N ASN A 68 37.73 16.89 4.70
CA ASN A 68 38.65 16.68 5.82
C ASN A 68 39.52 17.91 6.07
N SER A 69 40.12 18.45 5.01
CA SER A 69 41.01 19.61 5.11
C SER A 69 40.25 20.86 5.65
N LEU A 70 39.06 21.14 5.13
CA LEU A 70 38.22 22.26 5.59
C LEU A 70 37.80 22.09 7.05
N TYR A 71 37.39 20.86 7.45
CA TYR A 71 36.97 20.58 8.80
C TYR A 71 38.15 20.68 9.81
N ASP A 72 39.29 20.10 9.47
CA ASP A 72 40.47 20.11 10.37
C ASP A 72 41.02 21.51 10.55
N ALA A 73 41.06 22.32 9.48
CA ALA A 73 41.44 23.73 9.55
C ALA A 73 40.47 24.54 10.44
N PHE A 74 39.16 24.30 10.27
CA PHE A 74 38.12 24.96 11.05
C PHE A 74 38.18 24.54 12.52
N SER A 75 38.17 23.23 12.81
CA SER A 75 38.14 22.72 14.17
C SER A 75 39.38 23.08 14.98
N LYS A 76 40.56 23.11 14.36
CA LYS A 76 41.81 23.56 14.99
C LYS A 76 41.73 25.03 15.43
N LYS A 77 41.06 25.90 14.67
CA LYS A 77 40.97 27.34 14.92
C LYS A 77 39.79 27.72 15.80
N HIS A 78 38.65 27.07 15.58
CA HIS A 78 37.36 27.50 16.12
C HIS A 78 36.67 26.47 17.03
N GLY A 79 37.28 25.31 17.22
CA GLY A 79 36.73 24.19 17.99
C GLY A 79 35.62 23.45 17.25
N LEU A 80 34.95 22.54 17.93
CA LEU A 80 33.90 21.69 17.37
C LEU A 80 32.72 22.50 16.83
N ILE A 81 32.14 22.05 15.73
CA ILE A 81 30.93 22.62 15.13
C ILE A 81 29.78 22.66 16.15
N ASN A 82 29.63 21.61 16.95
CA ASN A 82 28.62 21.51 17.99
C ASN A 82 28.89 22.40 19.22
N SER A 83 30.03 23.13 19.28
CA SER A 83 30.32 24.04 20.41
C SER A 83 29.30 25.18 20.52
N GLN A 84 29.05 25.67 21.72
CA GLN A 84 28.06 26.74 21.96
C GLN A 84 28.36 28.03 21.18
N THR A 85 29.65 28.34 20.97
CA THR A 85 30.05 29.54 20.21
C THR A 85 29.74 29.38 18.74
N ASN A 86 30.02 28.22 18.14
CA ASN A 86 29.72 27.93 16.74
C ASN A 86 28.20 27.79 16.52
N LYS A 87 27.48 27.22 17.49
CA LYS A 87 26.03 27.19 17.50
C LYS A 87 25.43 28.61 17.42
N ARG A 88 25.91 29.54 18.26
CA ARG A 88 25.44 30.94 18.24
C ARG A 88 25.72 31.63 16.93
N ALA A 89 26.83 31.30 16.25
CA ALA A 89 27.21 31.88 14.97
C ALA A 89 26.36 31.39 13.80
N PHE A 90 25.89 30.13 13.82
CA PHE A 90 25.39 29.47 12.61
C PHE A 90 24.02 28.78 12.79
N ASN A 91 23.41 28.79 13.97
CA ASN A 91 22.14 28.11 14.23
C ASN A 91 20.95 28.62 13.40
N GLN A 92 21.05 29.81 12.80
CA GLN A 92 20.04 30.35 11.88
C GLN A 92 20.14 29.78 10.47
N ASP A 93 21.27 29.14 10.13
CA ASP A 93 21.41 28.48 8.82
C ASP A 93 20.60 27.20 8.78
N SER A 94 19.79 27.04 7.74
CA SER A 94 18.92 25.85 7.55
C SER A 94 19.68 24.54 7.55
N SER A 95 20.97 24.56 7.16
CA SER A 95 21.85 23.38 7.08
C SER A 95 22.70 23.18 8.34
N TYR A 96 22.49 23.95 9.42
CA TYR A 96 23.26 23.79 10.65
C TYR A 96 23.20 22.36 11.22
N CYS A 97 22.02 21.73 11.17
CA CYS A 97 21.84 20.37 11.64
C CYS A 97 22.69 19.36 10.82
N LEU A 98 22.83 19.58 9.52
CA LEU A 98 23.70 18.75 8.66
C LEU A 98 25.17 18.90 9.08
N LEU A 99 25.64 20.10 9.36
CA LEU A 99 27.00 20.32 9.87
C LEU A 99 27.21 19.65 11.25
N CYS A 100 26.24 19.73 12.15
CA CYS A 100 26.29 19.06 13.45
C CYS A 100 26.43 17.54 13.34
N SER A 101 25.85 16.92 12.32
CA SER A 101 25.92 15.48 12.11
C SER A 101 27.29 14.98 11.61
N LEU A 102 28.19 15.90 11.21
CA LEU A 102 29.56 15.57 10.85
C LEU A 102 30.44 15.18 12.07
N GLU A 103 29.96 15.47 13.27
CA GLU A 103 30.62 15.12 14.53
C GLU A 103 29.81 14.05 15.27
N LYS A 104 30.44 12.91 15.58
CA LYS A 104 29.90 11.89 16.48
C LYS A 104 30.21 12.30 17.89
N LEU A 105 29.17 12.49 18.69
CA LEU A 105 29.27 12.87 20.11
C LEU A 105 28.73 11.72 20.96
N ASP A 106 29.22 11.60 22.21
CA ASP A 106 28.63 10.73 23.22
C ASP A 106 27.39 11.41 23.87
N ASP A 107 26.78 10.72 24.84
CA ASP A 107 25.57 11.20 25.54
C ASP A 107 25.85 12.44 26.41
N GLU A 108 27.13 12.64 26.77
CA GLU A 108 27.63 13.80 27.53
C GLU A 108 28.01 14.97 26.63
N GLY A 109 28.00 14.76 25.29
CA GLY A 109 28.37 15.76 24.28
C GLY A 109 29.86 15.85 23.96
N ASN A 110 30.66 14.88 24.40
CA ASN A 110 32.09 14.83 24.07
C ASN A 110 32.30 14.24 22.67
N PHE A 111 33.35 14.71 22.01
CA PHE A 111 33.70 14.28 20.66
C PHE A 111 34.27 12.85 20.65
N LYS A 112 33.56 11.94 19.95
CA LYS A 112 34.02 10.57 19.70
C LYS A 112 34.75 10.39 18.37
N GLY A 113 34.43 11.24 17.37
CA GLY A 113 35.04 11.13 16.06
C GLY A 113 34.28 11.87 14.98
N LYS A 114 34.80 11.87 13.78
CA LYS A 114 34.14 12.36 12.58
C LYS A 114 33.08 11.36 12.09
N ALA A 115 32.07 11.84 11.40
CA ALA A 115 31.07 10.99 10.75
C ALA A 115 31.71 10.10 9.65
N ASP A 116 31.03 9.01 9.28
CA ASP A 116 31.55 8.06 8.28
C ASP A 116 31.73 8.70 6.91
N MET A 117 30.98 9.72 6.59
CA MET A 117 31.06 10.49 5.34
C MET A 117 32.48 11.01 5.02
N PHE A 118 33.30 11.27 6.03
CA PHE A 118 34.67 11.72 5.84
C PHE A 118 35.60 10.68 5.22
N THR A 119 35.25 9.40 5.32
CA THR A 119 36.14 8.28 4.90
C THR A 119 35.41 7.23 4.08
N LYS A 120 34.07 7.16 4.18
CA LYS A 120 33.23 6.16 3.51
C LYS A 120 32.20 6.83 2.62
N ARG A 121 31.76 6.13 1.60
CA ARG A 121 30.56 6.46 0.85
C ARG A 121 29.34 6.11 1.71
N THR A 122 28.49 7.09 2.02
CA THR A 122 27.33 6.92 2.91
C THR A 122 26.01 6.78 2.13
N ILE A 123 26.00 7.28 0.89
CA ILE A 123 24.96 7.04 -0.10
C ILE A 123 25.62 6.15 -1.15
N LYS A 124 25.36 4.85 -1.05
CA LYS A 124 26.04 3.87 -1.88
C LYS A 124 25.26 3.66 -3.17
N LYS A 125 26.01 3.48 -4.24
CA LYS A 125 25.49 3.00 -5.51
C LYS A 125 24.98 1.57 -5.29
N ALA A 126 23.93 1.16 -6.01
CA ALA A 126 23.60 -0.23 -6.16
C ALA A 126 24.84 -0.95 -6.76
N GLU A 127 25.48 -1.79 -5.98
CA GLU A 127 26.61 -2.57 -6.46
C GLU A 127 26.05 -3.71 -7.31
N VAL A 128 26.53 -3.80 -8.56
CA VAL A 128 26.23 -4.96 -9.39
C VAL A 128 26.94 -6.17 -8.78
N VAL A 129 26.18 -7.16 -8.37
CA VAL A 129 26.72 -8.41 -7.85
C VAL A 129 27.44 -9.15 -8.98
N THR A 130 28.72 -9.40 -8.83
CA THR A 130 29.55 -10.02 -9.88
C THR A 130 29.79 -11.51 -9.67
N SER A 131 29.61 -12.03 -8.46
CA SER A 131 29.74 -13.45 -8.14
C SER A 131 28.97 -13.81 -6.89
N VAL A 132 28.50 -15.06 -6.83
CA VAL A 132 27.81 -15.68 -5.70
C VAL A 132 28.21 -17.14 -5.56
N ASP A 133 28.02 -17.72 -4.36
CA ASP A 133 28.49 -19.07 -4.06
C ASP A 133 27.50 -20.18 -4.50
N THR A 134 26.21 -19.88 -4.50
CA THR A 134 25.14 -20.88 -4.73
C THR A 134 24.18 -20.46 -5.85
N ALA A 135 23.56 -21.45 -6.50
CA ALA A 135 22.53 -21.20 -7.50
C ALA A 135 21.30 -20.48 -6.91
N SER A 136 20.95 -20.73 -5.65
CA SER A 136 19.85 -20.02 -4.98
C SER A 136 20.15 -18.53 -4.77
N GLU A 137 21.41 -18.17 -4.49
CA GLU A 137 21.84 -16.76 -4.41
C GLU A 137 21.82 -16.11 -5.80
N ALA A 138 22.31 -16.83 -6.83
CA ALA A 138 22.25 -16.36 -8.21
C ALA A 138 20.80 -16.12 -8.69
N LEU A 139 19.86 -16.98 -8.27
CA LEU A 139 18.44 -16.82 -8.53
C LEU A 139 17.91 -15.51 -7.91
N ALA A 140 18.21 -15.25 -6.64
CA ALA A 140 17.77 -14.02 -5.96
C ALA A 140 18.32 -12.76 -6.65
N VAL A 141 19.58 -12.78 -7.08
CA VAL A 141 20.20 -11.67 -7.83
C VAL A 141 19.57 -11.52 -9.21
N SER A 142 19.36 -12.64 -9.93
CA SER A 142 18.71 -12.62 -11.25
C SER A 142 17.30 -12.02 -11.20
N LEU A 143 16.49 -12.42 -10.22
CA LEU A 143 15.13 -11.87 -10.04
C LEU A 143 15.16 -10.38 -9.70
N SER A 144 16.12 -9.95 -8.88
CA SER A 144 16.24 -8.53 -8.51
C SER A 144 16.72 -7.65 -9.66
N GLU A 145 17.69 -8.09 -10.46
CA GLU A 145 18.32 -7.27 -11.50
C GLU A 145 17.67 -7.42 -12.88
N LYS A 146 17.22 -8.64 -13.22
CA LYS A 146 16.63 -8.97 -14.53
C LYS A 146 15.12 -9.11 -14.48
N ALA A 147 14.51 -9.13 -13.29
CA ALA A 147 13.08 -9.40 -13.05
C ALA A 147 12.62 -10.74 -13.68
N ARG A 148 13.52 -11.71 -13.83
CA ARG A 148 13.25 -13.04 -14.39
C ARG A 148 14.33 -14.02 -13.98
N VAL A 149 14.03 -15.32 -14.16
CA VAL A 149 15.03 -16.38 -14.10
C VAL A 149 15.86 -16.36 -15.37
N ASP A 150 17.09 -15.86 -15.30
CA ASP A 150 18.03 -15.77 -16.43
C ASP A 150 19.19 -16.72 -16.18
N LEU A 151 19.13 -17.92 -16.76
CA LEU A 151 20.11 -18.99 -16.54
C LEU A 151 21.52 -18.59 -16.99
N ASP A 152 21.65 -17.86 -18.10
CA ASP A 152 22.96 -17.43 -18.61
C ASP A 152 23.62 -16.47 -17.61
N TYR A 153 22.86 -15.50 -17.10
CA TYR A 153 23.34 -14.59 -16.06
C TYR A 153 23.69 -15.32 -14.75
N MET A 154 22.89 -16.31 -14.37
CA MET A 154 23.15 -17.12 -13.17
C MET A 154 24.42 -17.99 -13.30
N THR A 155 24.73 -18.48 -14.52
CA THR A 155 25.98 -19.18 -14.77
C THR A 155 27.18 -18.25 -14.69
N GLU A 156 27.08 -17.01 -15.18
CA GLU A 156 28.11 -15.99 -15.03
C GLU A 156 28.37 -15.68 -13.56
N LEU A 157 27.33 -15.53 -12.74
CA LEU A 157 27.46 -15.23 -11.31
C LEU A 157 28.07 -16.38 -10.49
N THR A 158 27.72 -17.62 -10.80
CA THR A 158 28.17 -18.80 -10.04
C THR A 158 29.46 -19.43 -10.56
N GLY A 159 29.80 -19.15 -11.82
CA GLY A 159 30.88 -19.85 -12.50
C GLY A 159 30.60 -21.33 -12.79
N LYS A 160 29.34 -21.80 -12.62
CA LYS A 160 28.89 -23.17 -12.87
C LYS A 160 28.29 -23.27 -14.27
N ASP A 161 28.25 -24.49 -14.83
CA ASP A 161 27.51 -24.73 -16.07
C ASP A 161 25.98 -24.72 -15.86
N VAL A 162 25.22 -24.53 -16.95
CA VAL A 162 23.76 -24.42 -16.95
C VAL A 162 23.09 -25.66 -16.35
N ASP A 163 23.59 -26.85 -16.65
CA ASP A 163 22.96 -28.10 -16.20
C ASP A 163 23.14 -28.26 -14.69
N THR A 164 24.31 -27.93 -14.15
CA THR A 164 24.55 -27.91 -12.69
C THR A 164 23.63 -26.89 -12.00
N VAL A 165 23.45 -25.69 -12.56
CA VAL A 165 22.53 -24.68 -12.01
C VAL A 165 21.08 -25.19 -12.00
N LYS A 166 20.64 -25.86 -13.08
CA LYS A 166 19.30 -26.46 -13.13
C LYS A 166 19.11 -27.59 -12.13
N GLU A 167 20.11 -28.46 -11.97
CA GLU A 167 20.07 -29.54 -10.99
C GLU A 167 19.97 -29.02 -9.54
N GLU A 168 20.77 -28.00 -9.20
CA GLU A 168 20.72 -27.39 -7.87
C GLU A 168 19.40 -26.67 -7.58
N LEU A 169 18.68 -26.23 -8.62
CA LEU A 169 17.39 -25.55 -8.53
C LEU A 169 16.19 -26.43 -8.89
N THR A 170 16.39 -27.74 -8.99
CA THR A 170 15.28 -28.67 -9.26
C THR A 170 14.17 -28.51 -8.20
N GLY A 171 12.92 -28.25 -8.65
CA GLY A 171 11.79 -27.97 -7.77
C GLY A 171 11.68 -26.52 -7.26
N ILE A 172 12.70 -25.69 -7.52
CA ILE A 172 12.70 -24.24 -7.20
C ILE A 172 12.36 -23.43 -8.46
N ILE A 173 12.79 -23.89 -9.64
CA ILE A 173 12.44 -23.29 -10.93
C ILE A 173 11.82 -24.33 -11.85
N PHE A 174 10.95 -23.89 -12.76
CA PHE A 174 10.26 -24.71 -13.75
C PHE A 174 10.29 -24.03 -15.11
N GLN A 175 10.48 -24.78 -16.17
CA GLN A 175 10.34 -24.28 -17.53
C GLN A 175 8.87 -24.31 -17.94
N ASN A 176 8.31 -23.17 -18.31
CA ASN A 176 6.92 -23.08 -18.75
C ASN A 176 6.80 -23.56 -20.20
N PRO A 177 6.04 -24.63 -20.49
CA PRO A 177 5.97 -25.20 -21.82
C PRO A 177 5.32 -24.30 -22.89
N LEU A 178 4.53 -23.29 -22.47
CA LEU A 178 3.88 -22.36 -23.40
C LEU A 178 4.78 -21.20 -23.81
N THR A 179 5.61 -20.71 -22.89
CA THR A 179 6.45 -19.52 -23.10
C THR A 179 7.92 -19.84 -23.31
N ASP A 180 8.31 -21.08 -23.03
CA ASP A 180 9.69 -21.58 -22.99
C ASP A 180 10.59 -20.83 -21.95
N GLN A 181 9.99 -20.02 -21.10
CA GLN A 181 10.68 -19.28 -20.06
C GLN A 181 10.79 -20.08 -18.76
N TRP A 182 11.86 -19.83 -18.02
CA TRP A 182 12.02 -20.36 -16.67
C TRP A 182 11.30 -19.44 -15.68
N GLU A 183 10.45 -20.03 -14.85
CA GLU A 183 9.68 -19.39 -13.81
C GLU A 183 10.06 -19.97 -12.45
N THR A 184 9.96 -19.20 -11.39
CA THR A 184 10.12 -19.72 -10.02
C THR A 184 8.95 -20.62 -9.64
N ALA A 185 9.14 -21.51 -8.67
CA ALA A 185 8.10 -22.43 -8.20
C ALA A 185 6.84 -21.67 -7.70
N ASP A 186 7.02 -20.55 -7.01
CA ASP A 186 5.92 -19.68 -6.55
C ASP A 186 5.12 -19.10 -7.72
N GLU A 187 5.76 -18.78 -8.83
CA GLU A 187 5.14 -18.27 -10.03
C GLU A 187 4.48 -19.39 -10.87
N TYR A 188 5.23 -20.43 -11.16
CA TYR A 188 4.76 -21.53 -12.00
C TYR A 188 3.61 -22.31 -11.35
N LEU A 189 3.73 -22.62 -10.05
CA LEU A 189 2.76 -23.41 -9.28
C LEU A 189 1.65 -22.53 -8.66
N SER A 190 1.38 -21.36 -9.23
CA SER A 190 0.32 -20.43 -8.85
C SER A 190 -0.56 -20.04 -10.04
N GLY A 191 -1.59 -19.24 -9.80
CA GLY A 191 -2.58 -18.90 -10.82
C GLY A 191 -3.48 -20.09 -11.13
N ASN A 192 -3.94 -20.23 -12.37
CA ASN A 192 -4.79 -21.36 -12.77
C ASN A 192 -3.98 -22.65 -12.92
N VAL A 193 -3.78 -23.34 -11.81
CA VAL A 193 -2.97 -24.59 -11.77
C VAL A 193 -3.65 -25.78 -12.43
N ARG A 194 -4.98 -25.72 -12.64
CA ARG A 194 -5.70 -26.78 -13.38
C ARG A 194 -5.34 -26.73 -14.87
N ASP A 195 -5.43 -25.56 -15.49
CA ASP A 195 -5.07 -25.39 -16.90
C ASP A 195 -3.59 -25.64 -17.13
N LYS A 196 -2.72 -25.20 -16.21
CA LYS A 196 -1.28 -25.47 -16.26
C LYS A 196 -0.98 -26.96 -16.21
N LEU A 197 -1.70 -27.73 -15.38
CA LEU A 197 -1.53 -29.18 -15.30
C LEU A 197 -1.92 -29.88 -16.59
N GLU A 198 -3.06 -29.54 -17.17
CA GLU A 198 -3.48 -30.12 -18.46
C GLU A 198 -2.48 -29.79 -19.59
N THR A 199 -2.01 -28.55 -19.63
CA THR A 199 -0.95 -28.14 -20.55
C THR A 199 0.32 -28.95 -20.33
N ALA A 200 0.79 -29.08 -19.12
CA ALA A 200 2.01 -29.82 -18.79
C ALA A 200 1.91 -31.31 -19.17
N LYS A 201 0.73 -31.94 -18.97
CA LYS A 201 0.48 -33.34 -19.42
C LYS A 201 0.63 -33.52 -20.93
N VAL A 202 0.02 -32.62 -21.70
CA VAL A 202 0.09 -32.67 -23.19
C VAL A 202 1.55 -32.56 -23.68
N TYR A 203 2.32 -31.63 -23.09
CA TYR A 203 3.72 -31.45 -23.43
C TYR A 203 4.60 -32.62 -22.96
N ALA A 204 4.34 -33.20 -21.81
CA ALA A 204 5.11 -34.33 -21.27
C ALA A 204 4.99 -35.62 -22.12
N GLU A 205 3.95 -35.77 -22.93
CA GLU A 205 3.82 -36.90 -23.87
C GLU A 205 4.94 -36.92 -24.93
N SER A 206 5.40 -35.76 -25.36
CA SER A 206 6.47 -35.63 -26.36
C SER A 206 7.82 -35.18 -25.80
N HIS A 207 7.83 -34.60 -24.61
CA HIS A 207 8.99 -34.01 -23.94
C HIS A 207 9.07 -34.47 -22.48
N PRO A 208 9.79 -35.58 -22.21
CA PRO A 208 9.85 -36.18 -20.87
C PRO A 208 10.38 -35.27 -19.77
N GLU A 209 11.13 -34.21 -20.12
CA GLU A 209 11.64 -33.19 -19.20
C GLU A 209 10.52 -32.48 -18.44
N TYR A 210 9.31 -32.33 -19.01
CA TYR A 210 8.15 -31.77 -18.35
C TYR A 210 7.44 -32.70 -17.33
N ALA A 211 7.93 -33.93 -17.14
CA ALA A 211 7.37 -34.84 -16.13
C ALA A 211 7.46 -34.24 -14.72
N VAL A 212 8.51 -33.46 -14.44
CA VAL A 212 8.68 -32.74 -13.15
C VAL A 212 7.56 -31.72 -12.96
N ASN A 213 7.18 -31.01 -14.02
CA ASN A 213 6.09 -30.03 -14.00
C ASN A 213 4.75 -30.71 -13.69
N VAL A 214 4.46 -31.83 -14.34
CA VAL A 214 3.24 -32.63 -14.09
C VAL A 214 3.18 -33.11 -12.65
N GLN A 215 4.29 -33.61 -12.12
CA GLN A 215 4.36 -34.06 -10.72
C GLN A 215 4.11 -32.91 -9.74
N ALA A 216 4.80 -31.79 -9.91
CA ALA A 216 4.67 -30.62 -9.05
C ALA A 216 3.25 -30.02 -9.11
N LEU A 217 2.71 -29.82 -10.33
CA LEU A 217 1.35 -29.29 -10.52
C LEU A 217 0.28 -30.22 -9.96
N THR A 218 0.47 -31.56 -10.00
CA THR A 218 -0.47 -32.51 -9.41
C THR A 218 -0.55 -32.36 -7.88
N GLN A 219 0.59 -32.11 -7.23
CA GLN A 219 0.66 -31.97 -5.77
C GLN A 219 -0.02 -30.70 -5.25
N VAL A 220 -0.09 -29.67 -6.08
CA VAL A 220 -0.61 -28.35 -5.70
C VAL A 220 -2.05 -28.10 -6.16
N GLN A 221 -2.72 -29.12 -6.73
CA GLN A 221 -4.13 -28.97 -7.11
C GLN A 221 -5.01 -28.63 -5.93
N PRO A 222 -5.90 -27.62 -6.04
CA PRO A 222 -6.88 -27.34 -5.01
C PRO A 222 -7.80 -28.56 -4.78
N LYS A 223 -8.08 -28.87 -3.51
CA LYS A 223 -9.09 -29.88 -3.17
C LYS A 223 -10.43 -29.45 -3.77
N GLU A 224 -11.14 -30.36 -4.42
CA GLU A 224 -12.48 -30.07 -4.93
C GLU A 224 -13.43 -29.78 -3.75
N LEU A 225 -14.12 -28.68 -3.86
CA LEU A 225 -15.19 -28.31 -2.93
C LEU A 225 -16.45 -29.08 -3.32
N ASP A 226 -17.16 -29.61 -2.32
CA ASP A 226 -18.46 -30.19 -2.53
C ASP A 226 -19.60 -29.17 -2.29
N ALA A 227 -20.84 -29.56 -2.56
CA ALA A 227 -21.99 -28.65 -2.48
C ALA A 227 -22.21 -28.06 -1.08
N SER A 228 -21.75 -28.73 -0.02
CA SER A 228 -21.87 -28.24 1.35
C SER A 228 -20.83 -27.17 1.71
N GLU A 229 -19.72 -27.16 0.98
CA GLU A 229 -18.62 -26.19 1.14
C GLU A 229 -18.80 -24.94 0.25
N ILE A 230 -19.75 -24.97 -0.70
CA ILE A 230 -20.02 -23.87 -1.65
C ILE A 230 -21.19 -23.02 -1.17
N GLU A 231 -20.93 -21.79 -0.78
CA GLU A 231 -21.97 -20.82 -0.49
C GLU A 231 -22.47 -20.16 -1.78
N VAL A 232 -23.72 -20.41 -2.14
CA VAL A 232 -24.35 -19.78 -3.32
C VAL A 232 -25.30 -18.70 -2.88
N ARG A 233 -25.04 -17.47 -3.32
CA ARG A 233 -25.93 -16.34 -3.11
C ARG A 233 -26.80 -16.10 -4.33
N ILE A 234 -28.06 -15.75 -4.08
CA ILE A 234 -28.95 -15.30 -5.14
C ILE A 234 -28.36 -14.06 -5.82
N GLY A 235 -28.36 -14.04 -7.16
CA GLY A 235 -27.71 -12.98 -7.94
C GLY A 235 -26.23 -13.26 -8.27
N ALA A 236 -25.68 -14.40 -7.90
CA ALA A 236 -24.36 -14.82 -8.32
C ALA A 236 -24.28 -14.89 -9.86
N THR A 237 -23.39 -14.10 -10.47
CA THR A 237 -23.30 -13.91 -11.94
C THR A 237 -22.82 -15.13 -12.70
N TRP A 238 -22.21 -16.09 -12.03
CA TRP A 238 -21.75 -17.34 -12.63
C TRP A 238 -22.88 -18.36 -12.83
N ILE A 239 -24.07 -18.13 -12.22
CA ILE A 239 -25.26 -18.96 -12.39
C ILE A 239 -25.98 -18.48 -13.66
N ASP A 240 -26.20 -19.41 -14.59
CA ASP A 240 -26.90 -19.12 -15.83
C ASP A 240 -28.35 -18.67 -15.56
N PRO A 241 -28.86 -17.64 -16.27
CA PRO A 241 -30.26 -17.18 -16.17
C PRO A 241 -31.29 -18.31 -16.24
N LYS A 242 -31.01 -19.38 -16.96
CA LYS A 242 -31.88 -20.56 -17.06
C LYS A 242 -32.16 -21.19 -15.70
N TYR A 243 -31.16 -21.26 -14.79
CA TYR A 243 -31.40 -21.80 -13.44
C TYR A 243 -32.30 -20.89 -12.60
N ILE A 244 -32.30 -19.60 -12.86
CA ILE A 244 -33.25 -18.68 -12.21
C ILE A 244 -34.66 -18.90 -12.77
N GLU A 245 -34.81 -19.17 -14.07
CA GLU A 245 -36.09 -19.56 -14.67
C GLU A 245 -36.61 -20.91 -14.12
N ASP A 246 -35.72 -21.89 -13.97
CA ASP A 246 -36.05 -23.17 -13.33
C ASP A 246 -36.45 -22.99 -11.86
N PHE A 247 -35.79 -22.10 -11.12
CA PHE A 247 -36.21 -21.72 -9.76
C PHE A 247 -37.59 -21.11 -9.73
N MET A 248 -37.91 -20.19 -10.66
CA MET A 248 -39.21 -19.59 -10.77
C MET A 248 -40.30 -20.64 -11.12
N ARG A 249 -39.98 -21.57 -12.03
CA ARG A 249 -40.88 -22.67 -12.39
C ARG A 249 -41.14 -23.61 -11.19
N GLU A 250 -40.13 -24.01 -10.46
CA GLU A 250 -40.26 -25.01 -9.38
C GLU A 250 -40.78 -24.42 -8.07
N THR A 251 -40.39 -23.16 -7.74
CA THR A 251 -40.71 -22.54 -6.46
C THR A 251 -41.94 -21.63 -6.52
N PHE A 252 -42.10 -20.88 -7.61
CA PHE A 252 -43.25 -20.00 -7.80
C PHE A 252 -44.34 -20.65 -8.63
N GLU A 253 -44.13 -21.90 -9.10
CA GLU A 253 -45.03 -22.60 -10.04
C GLU A 253 -45.37 -21.74 -11.26
N THR A 254 -44.34 -21.03 -11.79
CA THR A 254 -44.50 -20.23 -12.99
C THR A 254 -44.88 -21.13 -14.15
N PRO A 255 -46.02 -20.86 -14.87
CA PRO A 255 -46.49 -21.71 -15.96
C PRO A 255 -45.47 -21.88 -17.07
N GLN A 256 -45.18 -23.13 -17.46
CA GLN A 256 -44.16 -23.46 -18.46
C GLN A 256 -44.38 -22.72 -19.79
N HIS A 257 -45.64 -22.55 -20.22
CA HIS A 257 -45.94 -21.87 -21.48
C HIS A 257 -45.57 -20.37 -21.49
N LEU A 258 -45.45 -19.72 -20.29
CA LEU A 258 -44.98 -18.33 -20.18
C LEU A 258 -43.49 -18.24 -20.34
N LEU A 259 -42.74 -19.24 -19.85
CA LEU A 259 -41.30 -19.36 -20.00
C LEU A 259 -40.93 -19.73 -21.45
N ASP A 260 -41.57 -20.77 -22.02
CA ASP A 260 -41.29 -21.24 -23.38
C ASP A 260 -41.53 -20.17 -24.45
N ARG A 261 -42.55 -19.34 -24.27
CA ARG A 261 -42.88 -18.21 -25.15
C ARG A 261 -42.08 -16.95 -24.81
N ASN A 262 -41.17 -17.01 -23.84
CA ASN A 262 -40.40 -15.85 -23.35
C ASN A 262 -41.30 -14.62 -22.97
N VAL A 263 -42.50 -14.92 -22.49
CA VAL A 263 -43.42 -13.90 -21.93
C VAL A 263 -42.92 -13.48 -20.55
N VAL A 264 -42.54 -14.46 -19.72
CA VAL A 264 -41.76 -14.29 -18.50
C VAL A 264 -40.37 -14.87 -18.76
N GLY A 265 -39.32 -14.16 -18.43
CA GLY A 265 -37.99 -14.63 -18.69
C GLY A 265 -36.93 -13.83 -17.93
N VAL A 266 -35.80 -14.44 -17.72
CA VAL A 266 -34.68 -13.86 -16.98
C VAL A 266 -33.52 -13.52 -17.91
N GLN A 267 -32.96 -12.34 -17.77
CA GLN A 267 -31.82 -11.86 -18.54
C GLN A 267 -30.79 -11.27 -17.61
N TYR A 268 -29.53 -11.52 -17.92
CA TYR A 268 -28.37 -10.88 -17.30
C TYR A 268 -27.56 -10.13 -18.35
N SER A 269 -27.14 -8.93 -18.04
CA SER A 269 -26.28 -8.12 -18.90
C SER A 269 -24.91 -7.99 -18.28
N ASP A 270 -23.89 -8.56 -18.93
CA ASP A 270 -22.49 -8.47 -18.50
C ASP A 270 -21.97 -7.03 -18.51
N VAL A 271 -22.49 -6.20 -19.44
CA VAL A 271 -22.06 -4.80 -19.60
C VAL A 271 -22.51 -3.93 -18.43
N THR A 272 -23.75 -4.14 -17.97
CA THR A 272 -24.34 -3.33 -16.87
C THR A 272 -24.27 -4.02 -15.51
N GLY A 273 -23.91 -5.30 -15.50
CA GLY A 273 -23.93 -6.13 -14.28
C GLY A 273 -25.33 -6.34 -13.69
N GLN A 274 -26.40 -6.16 -14.49
CA GLN A 274 -27.76 -6.17 -13.99
C GLN A 274 -28.58 -7.34 -14.50
N TRP A 275 -29.38 -7.89 -13.59
CA TRP A 275 -30.43 -8.86 -13.86
C TRP A 275 -31.76 -8.15 -14.18
N ASN A 276 -32.49 -8.67 -15.13
CA ASN A 276 -33.80 -8.19 -15.49
C ASN A 276 -34.78 -9.36 -15.67
N ILE A 277 -35.96 -9.27 -15.06
CA ILE A 277 -37.03 -10.23 -15.24
C ILE A 277 -38.12 -9.57 -16.11
N LYS A 278 -38.35 -10.14 -17.28
CA LYS A 278 -39.44 -9.70 -18.18
C LYS A 278 -40.79 -10.20 -17.72
N GLY A 279 -41.85 -9.50 -18.11
CA GLY A 279 -43.20 -9.97 -18.00
C GLY A 279 -43.69 -10.20 -16.55
N LYS A 280 -43.17 -9.46 -15.58
CA LYS A 280 -43.49 -9.61 -14.15
C LYS A 280 -44.97 -9.64 -13.80
N ASN A 281 -45.83 -9.02 -14.64
CA ASN A 281 -47.28 -8.95 -14.42
C ASN A 281 -48.07 -9.96 -15.26
N ALA A 282 -47.41 -10.82 -16.05
CA ALA A 282 -48.09 -11.76 -16.93
C ALA A 282 -48.77 -12.91 -16.15
N ASP A 283 -48.28 -13.21 -14.95
CA ASP A 283 -48.75 -14.32 -14.09
C ASP A 283 -49.61 -13.80 -12.90
N TYR A 284 -50.55 -12.92 -13.22
CA TYR A 284 -51.39 -12.20 -12.21
C TYR A 284 -52.30 -13.13 -11.39
N GLY A 285 -52.65 -14.32 -11.91
CA GLY A 285 -53.52 -15.29 -11.23
C GLY A 285 -52.80 -16.21 -10.26
N ASN A 286 -51.45 -16.17 -10.22
CA ASN A 286 -50.64 -17.08 -9.40
C ASN A 286 -50.55 -16.58 -7.94
N SER A 287 -51.15 -17.37 -7.01
CA SER A 287 -51.14 -17.04 -5.58
C SER A 287 -49.74 -17.09 -4.95
N LEU A 288 -48.88 -17.98 -5.40
CA LEU A 288 -47.46 -18.02 -4.91
C LEU A 288 -46.72 -16.74 -5.25
N VAL A 289 -46.89 -16.25 -6.49
CA VAL A 289 -46.27 -15.02 -6.97
C VAL A 289 -46.79 -13.76 -6.28
N ASN A 290 -48.13 -13.71 -6.01
CA ASN A 290 -48.75 -12.46 -5.58
C ASN A 290 -49.02 -12.40 -4.06
N MET A 291 -48.96 -13.55 -3.33
CA MET A 291 -49.27 -13.61 -1.90
C MET A 291 -48.18 -14.31 -1.08
N THR A 292 -47.71 -15.52 -1.50
CA THR A 292 -46.76 -16.31 -0.70
C THR A 292 -45.36 -15.69 -0.75
N TYR A 293 -44.83 -15.45 -1.93
CA TYR A 293 -43.48 -14.86 -2.15
C TYR A 293 -43.57 -13.38 -2.59
N GLY A 294 -44.74 -12.85 -2.76
CA GLY A 294 -45.04 -11.47 -3.11
C GLY A 294 -45.97 -10.78 -2.13
N THR A 295 -46.23 -9.53 -2.42
CA THR A 295 -47.22 -8.68 -1.75
C THR A 295 -48.18 -8.08 -2.80
N SER A 296 -49.29 -7.46 -2.37
CA SER A 296 -50.22 -6.73 -3.26
C SER A 296 -49.53 -5.57 -4.01
N ARG A 297 -48.42 -5.07 -3.51
CA ARG A 297 -47.67 -3.93 -4.07
C ARG A 297 -46.44 -4.35 -4.87
N ARG A 298 -45.85 -5.49 -4.55
CA ARG A 298 -44.66 -6.07 -5.19
C ARG A 298 -44.82 -7.58 -5.30
N ASN A 299 -44.95 -8.07 -6.51
CA ASN A 299 -45.03 -9.51 -6.74
C ASN A 299 -43.64 -10.19 -6.60
N ALA A 300 -43.62 -11.52 -6.51
CA ALA A 300 -42.42 -12.31 -6.31
C ALA A 300 -41.33 -12.05 -7.38
N TYR A 301 -41.68 -11.84 -8.64
CA TYR A 301 -40.72 -11.55 -9.71
C TYR A 301 -40.02 -10.21 -9.52
N THR A 302 -40.71 -9.20 -9.01
CA THR A 302 -40.13 -7.90 -8.69
C THR A 302 -39.16 -8.01 -7.50
N ILE A 303 -39.58 -8.77 -6.46
CA ILE A 303 -38.73 -9.00 -5.27
C ILE A 303 -37.53 -9.88 -5.62
N LEU A 304 -37.70 -10.88 -6.50
CA LEU A 304 -36.60 -11.72 -7.01
C LEU A 304 -35.61 -10.89 -7.81
N GLU A 305 -36.06 -10.01 -8.70
CA GLU A 305 -35.16 -9.11 -9.45
C GLU A 305 -34.39 -8.16 -8.54
N ASP A 306 -35.06 -7.61 -7.51
CA ASP A 306 -34.36 -6.81 -6.50
C ASP A 306 -33.27 -7.66 -5.79
N SER A 307 -33.60 -8.92 -5.43
CA SER A 307 -32.63 -9.84 -4.78
C SER A 307 -31.46 -10.19 -5.68
N LEU A 308 -31.71 -10.48 -6.96
CA LEU A 308 -30.67 -10.76 -7.97
C LEU A 308 -29.74 -9.57 -8.16
N ASN A 309 -30.25 -8.34 -8.05
CA ASN A 309 -29.49 -7.10 -8.16
C ASN A 309 -28.95 -6.58 -6.82
N LEU A 310 -29.03 -7.37 -5.75
CA LEU A 310 -28.58 -7.02 -4.39
C LEU A 310 -29.24 -5.73 -3.86
N LYS A 311 -30.51 -5.48 -4.26
CA LYS A 311 -31.29 -4.31 -3.83
C LYS A 311 -32.33 -4.73 -2.78
N ASP A 312 -32.62 -3.83 -1.84
CA ASP A 312 -33.72 -4.02 -0.91
C ASP A 312 -35.06 -3.75 -1.62
N SER A 313 -36.04 -4.60 -1.36
CA SER A 313 -37.40 -4.42 -1.90
C SER A 313 -38.16 -3.36 -1.10
N ARG A 314 -38.03 -2.08 -1.52
CA ARG A 314 -38.69 -0.92 -0.89
C ARG A 314 -39.97 -0.56 -1.55
N VAL A 315 -41.03 -0.23 -0.76
CA VAL A 315 -42.34 0.20 -1.22
C VAL A 315 -42.53 1.67 -0.88
N TYR A 316 -42.95 2.46 -1.88
CA TYR A 316 -43.18 3.90 -1.73
C TYR A 316 -44.62 4.24 -2.00
N ASP A 317 -45.21 5.16 -1.21
CA ASP A 317 -46.45 5.83 -1.48
C ASP A 317 -46.17 7.17 -2.14
N THR A 318 -47.07 7.56 -3.06
CA THR A 318 -47.02 8.90 -3.63
C THR A 318 -48.06 9.73 -2.87
N ILE A 319 -47.60 10.77 -2.19
CA ILE A 319 -48.45 11.76 -1.50
C ILE A 319 -48.36 13.10 -2.22
N GLU A 320 -49.42 13.85 -2.23
CA GLU A 320 -49.46 15.22 -2.74
C GLU A 320 -49.19 16.17 -1.57
N GLU A 321 -48.10 16.92 -1.63
CA GLU A 321 -47.71 17.92 -0.64
C GLU A 321 -47.39 19.24 -1.38
N ASP A 322 -48.14 20.30 -1.07
CA ASP A 322 -48.06 21.62 -1.74
C ASP A 322 -48.20 21.59 -3.27
N GLY A 323 -49.11 20.75 -3.79
CA GLY A 323 -49.34 20.61 -5.23
C GLY A 323 -48.22 19.89 -6.00
N LYS A 324 -47.30 19.20 -5.29
CA LYS A 324 -46.24 18.36 -5.89
C LYS A 324 -46.36 16.93 -5.39
N GLU A 325 -46.20 16.00 -6.31
CA GLU A 325 -46.10 14.59 -5.96
C GLU A 325 -44.77 14.31 -5.26
N LYS A 326 -44.82 13.73 -4.06
CA LYS A 326 -43.68 13.33 -3.26
C LYS A 326 -43.75 11.82 -2.95
N ARG A 327 -42.69 11.11 -3.26
CA ARG A 327 -42.59 9.68 -2.94
C ARG A 327 -42.08 9.52 -1.49
N VAL A 328 -42.89 8.87 -0.64
CA VAL A 328 -42.58 8.61 0.77
C VAL A 328 -42.51 7.11 1.00
N LEU A 329 -41.49 6.67 1.72
CA LEU A 329 -41.25 5.25 2.06
C LEU A 329 -42.41 4.75 2.95
N ASN A 330 -43.12 3.72 2.47
CA ASN A 330 -44.10 3.00 3.28
C ASN A 330 -43.38 1.94 4.12
N LYS A 331 -43.10 2.24 5.39
CA LYS A 331 -42.33 1.36 6.29
C LYS A 331 -43.02 -0.01 6.47
N LYS A 332 -44.35 -0.05 6.63
CA LYS A 332 -45.09 -1.28 6.83
C LYS A 332 -45.00 -2.22 5.62
N GLU A 333 -45.30 -1.71 4.45
CA GLU A 333 -45.24 -2.49 3.20
C GLU A 333 -43.81 -2.90 2.85
N THR A 334 -42.81 -2.05 3.14
CA THR A 334 -41.39 -2.36 2.97
C THR A 334 -40.98 -3.50 3.89
N THR A 335 -41.38 -3.51 5.16
CA THR A 335 -41.09 -4.61 6.08
C THR A 335 -41.66 -5.94 5.58
N ILE A 336 -42.89 -5.94 5.08
CA ILE A 336 -43.52 -7.15 4.51
C ILE A 336 -42.75 -7.61 3.26
N ALA A 337 -42.39 -6.68 2.37
CA ALA A 337 -41.60 -7.00 1.17
C ALA A 337 -40.20 -7.57 1.52
N SER A 338 -39.54 -7.02 2.54
CA SER A 338 -38.24 -7.54 3.01
C SER A 338 -38.36 -8.95 3.59
N GLN A 339 -39.43 -9.27 4.32
CA GLN A 339 -39.69 -10.65 4.80
C GLN A 339 -39.89 -11.62 3.63
N LYS A 340 -40.61 -11.20 2.58
CA LYS A 340 -40.80 -12.01 1.37
C LYS A 340 -39.48 -12.17 0.61
N GLN A 341 -38.66 -11.13 0.58
CA GLN A 341 -37.31 -11.17 -0.01
C GLN A 341 -36.43 -12.18 0.68
N GLU A 342 -36.43 -12.22 2.00
CA GLU A 342 -35.68 -13.20 2.76
C GLU A 342 -36.17 -14.63 2.52
N ALA A 343 -37.49 -14.82 2.49
CA ALA A 343 -38.11 -16.12 2.16
C ALA A 343 -37.70 -16.61 0.76
N ILE A 344 -37.57 -15.73 -0.23
CA ILE A 344 -37.07 -16.08 -1.56
C ILE A 344 -35.60 -16.46 -1.51
N ARG A 345 -34.75 -15.74 -0.76
CA ARG A 345 -33.32 -16.05 -0.60
C ARG A 345 -33.12 -17.41 0.05
N GLU A 346 -33.85 -17.73 1.10
CA GLU A 346 -33.79 -19.02 1.75
C GLU A 346 -34.28 -20.14 0.83
N ALA A 347 -35.44 -19.95 0.17
CA ALA A 347 -35.95 -20.91 -0.79
C ALA A 347 -34.94 -21.20 -1.91
N PHE A 348 -34.22 -20.19 -2.41
CA PHE A 348 -33.19 -20.38 -3.43
C PHE A 348 -31.99 -21.15 -2.90
N LYS A 349 -31.54 -20.86 -1.70
CA LYS A 349 -30.43 -21.56 -1.04
C LYS A 349 -30.72 -23.05 -0.89
N ASP A 350 -31.93 -23.40 -0.46
CA ASP A 350 -32.37 -24.79 -0.32
C ASP A 350 -32.56 -25.50 -1.67
N TRP A 351 -33.00 -24.72 -2.69
CA TRP A 351 -33.31 -25.25 -4.00
C TRP A 351 -32.09 -25.53 -4.86
N VAL A 352 -31.06 -24.69 -4.80
CA VAL A 352 -29.95 -24.64 -5.79
C VAL A 352 -29.20 -25.97 -5.92
N PHE A 353 -28.96 -26.66 -4.81
CA PHE A 353 -28.25 -27.95 -4.77
C PHE A 353 -29.15 -29.15 -4.46
N ARG A 354 -30.46 -28.97 -4.44
CA ARG A 354 -31.41 -30.06 -4.12
C ARG A 354 -31.45 -31.13 -5.20
N ASP A 355 -31.49 -30.73 -6.47
CA ASP A 355 -31.49 -31.64 -7.59
C ASP A 355 -30.06 -32.18 -7.87
N PRO A 356 -29.86 -33.53 -8.02
CA PRO A 356 -28.53 -34.10 -8.18
C PRO A 356 -27.81 -33.68 -9.47
N GLU A 357 -28.51 -33.58 -10.60
CA GLU A 357 -27.91 -33.22 -11.89
C GLU A 357 -27.48 -31.75 -11.87
N ARG A 358 -28.36 -30.87 -11.45
CA ARG A 358 -28.08 -29.45 -11.25
C ARG A 358 -26.91 -29.24 -10.29
N ARG A 359 -26.91 -29.93 -9.17
CA ARG A 359 -25.84 -29.88 -8.17
C ARG A 359 -24.50 -30.26 -8.80
N GLN A 360 -24.44 -31.37 -9.53
CA GLN A 360 -23.18 -31.83 -10.16
C GLN A 360 -22.64 -30.79 -11.14
N VAL A 361 -23.50 -30.23 -11.99
CA VAL A 361 -23.10 -29.22 -12.99
C VAL A 361 -22.62 -27.94 -12.32
N LEU A 362 -23.38 -27.43 -11.33
CA LEU A 362 -23.03 -26.19 -10.64
C LEU A 362 -21.78 -26.32 -9.77
N VAL A 363 -21.59 -27.45 -9.08
CA VAL A 363 -20.39 -27.72 -8.31
C VAL A 363 -19.15 -27.78 -9.21
N ALA A 364 -19.24 -28.52 -10.35
CA ALA A 364 -18.14 -28.58 -11.31
C ALA A 364 -17.81 -27.19 -11.88
N LYS A 365 -18.82 -26.42 -12.26
CA LYS A 365 -18.66 -25.06 -12.77
C LYS A 365 -18.02 -24.12 -11.73
N TYR A 366 -18.45 -24.22 -10.46
CA TYR A 366 -17.87 -23.45 -9.37
C TYR A 366 -16.39 -23.77 -9.15
N ASN A 367 -16.05 -25.06 -9.06
CA ASN A 367 -14.67 -25.50 -8.91
C ASN A 367 -13.80 -25.06 -10.08
N GLN A 368 -14.30 -25.10 -11.30
CA GLN A 368 -13.59 -24.62 -12.48
C GLN A 368 -13.33 -23.10 -12.45
N LEU A 369 -14.32 -22.31 -12.05
CA LEU A 369 -14.23 -20.85 -12.10
C LEU A 369 -13.51 -20.25 -10.87
N PHE A 370 -13.73 -20.81 -9.68
CA PHE A 370 -13.32 -20.19 -8.41
C PHE A 370 -12.36 -21.04 -7.58
N ASN A 371 -12.21 -22.33 -7.90
CA ASN A 371 -11.32 -23.25 -7.19
C ASN A 371 -10.24 -23.84 -8.14
N SER A 372 -9.88 -23.11 -9.17
CA SER A 372 -8.80 -23.49 -10.12
C SER A 372 -7.51 -22.72 -9.84
N THR A 373 -7.60 -21.67 -9.04
CA THR A 373 -6.51 -20.72 -8.83
C THR A 373 -5.86 -20.97 -7.47
N ARG A 374 -4.54 -21.08 -7.47
CA ARG A 374 -3.73 -21.10 -6.26
C ARG A 374 -2.98 -19.78 -6.09
N PRO A 375 -3.00 -19.17 -4.89
CA PRO A 375 -2.16 -17.99 -4.62
C PRO A 375 -0.67 -18.36 -4.70
N ARG A 376 0.19 -17.37 -4.92
CA ARG A 376 1.63 -17.55 -4.80
C ARG A 376 2.00 -17.92 -3.36
N GLU A 377 2.82 -18.95 -3.20
CA GLU A 377 3.39 -19.38 -1.93
C GLU A 377 4.89 -19.49 -2.08
N TYR A 378 5.62 -18.78 -1.25
CA TYR A 378 7.08 -18.76 -1.27
C TYR A 378 7.63 -19.80 -0.31
N ASP A 379 8.68 -20.53 -0.72
CA ASP A 379 9.42 -21.47 0.13
C ASP A 379 10.82 -20.92 0.43
N GLY A 380 11.07 -20.66 1.69
CA GLY A 380 12.35 -20.18 2.22
C GLY A 380 13.16 -21.26 2.93
N SER A 381 12.81 -22.53 2.80
CA SER A 381 13.49 -23.64 3.50
C SER A 381 14.97 -23.76 3.15
N HIS A 382 15.34 -23.36 1.93
CA HIS A 382 16.73 -23.37 1.42
C HIS A 382 17.58 -22.18 1.88
N LEU A 383 16.96 -21.14 2.45
CA LEU A 383 17.67 -19.93 2.86
C LEU A 383 18.55 -20.18 4.09
N LYS A 384 19.75 -19.60 4.04
CA LYS A 384 20.69 -19.55 5.16
C LYS A 384 20.86 -18.09 5.58
N PHE A 385 21.08 -17.87 6.87
CA PHE A 385 21.16 -16.52 7.46
C PHE A 385 22.51 -16.29 8.12
N PRO A 386 23.60 -16.11 7.36
CA PRO A 386 24.93 -15.83 7.91
C PRO A 386 24.91 -14.52 8.73
N GLY A 387 25.60 -14.53 9.88
CA GLY A 387 25.65 -13.38 10.79
C GLY A 387 24.48 -13.27 11.78
N MET A 388 23.43 -14.08 11.61
CA MET A 388 22.38 -14.22 12.61
C MET A 388 22.94 -14.98 13.84
N THR A 389 22.41 -14.66 15.02
CA THR A 389 22.75 -15.41 16.25
C THR A 389 22.41 -16.89 16.12
N PRO A 390 23.29 -17.80 16.55
CA PRO A 390 22.98 -19.24 16.53
C PRO A 390 21.94 -19.65 17.58
N ASP A 391 21.63 -18.81 18.56
CA ASP A 391 20.68 -19.09 19.64
C ASP A 391 19.23 -18.98 19.20
N ILE A 392 18.96 -18.42 18.01
CA ILE A 392 17.60 -18.22 17.47
C ILE A 392 17.49 -18.92 16.12
N GLU A 393 16.51 -19.78 15.97
CA GLU A 393 16.13 -20.37 14.68
C GLU A 393 14.83 -19.77 14.17
N LEU A 394 14.83 -19.31 12.91
CA LEU A 394 13.62 -18.83 12.25
C LEU A 394 12.66 -20.00 11.97
N LYS A 395 11.39 -19.79 12.28
CA LYS A 395 10.33 -20.76 11.99
C LYS A 395 10.10 -20.87 10.47
N PRO A 396 9.51 -21.98 9.96
CA PRO A 396 9.26 -22.14 8.52
C PRO A 396 8.52 -20.96 7.89
N HIS A 397 7.44 -20.48 8.50
CA HIS A 397 6.68 -19.33 7.98
C HIS A 397 7.52 -18.02 7.92
N GLN A 398 8.46 -17.86 8.86
CA GLN A 398 9.37 -16.69 8.84
C GLN A 398 10.39 -16.79 7.71
N LYS A 399 10.95 -17.99 7.46
CA LYS A 399 11.82 -18.25 6.31
C LYS A 399 11.07 -17.99 4.99
N ASN A 400 9.81 -18.43 4.90
CA ASN A 400 8.95 -18.20 3.73
C ASN A 400 8.65 -16.71 3.53
N ALA A 401 8.43 -15.94 4.62
CA ALA A 401 8.28 -14.49 4.55
C ALA A 401 9.55 -13.80 4.03
N VAL A 402 10.72 -14.24 4.45
CA VAL A 402 11.99 -13.72 3.93
C VAL A 402 12.14 -14.05 2.44
N ALA A 403 11.82 -15.27 2.02
CA ALA A 403 11.83 -15.65 0.60
C ALA A 403 10.88 -14.77 -0.22
N HIS A 404 9.69 -14.49 0.31
CA HIS A 404 8.73 -13.58 -0.33
C HIS A 404 9.31 -12.17 -0.53
N VAL A 405 10.05 -11.64 0.45
CA VAL A 405 10.72 -10.33 0.33
C VAL A 405 11.88 -10.34 -0.66
N LEU A 406 12.60 -11.46 -0.76
CA LEU A 406 13.78 -11.59 -1.65
C LEU A 406 13.40 -11.83 -3.11
N TYR A 407 12.35 -12.63 -3.36
CA TYR A 407 11.95 -13.09 -4.69
C TYR A 407 10.75 -12.33 -5.25
N GLY A 408 9.98 -11.65 -4.40
CA GLY A 408 8.86 -10.81 -4.79
C GLY A 408 9.24 -9.34 -4.93
N ASP A 409 8.28 -8.57 -5.43
CA ASP A 409 8.37 -7.10 -5.46
C ASP A 409 7.99 -6.49 -4.10
N ASN A 410 7.03 -5.57 -4.10
CA ASN A 410 6.48 -5.04 -2.85
C ASN A 410 5.71 -6.12 -2.10
N THR A 411 6.11 -6.39 -0.86
CA THR A 411 5.59 -7.50 -0.06
C THR A 411 4.74 -7.00 1.10
N LEU A 412 3.55 -7.60 1.29
CA LEU A 412 2.70 -7.41 2.46
C LEU A 412 2.79 -8.65 3.37
N LEU A 413 3.38 -8.47 4.55
CA LEU A 413 3.44 -9.51 5.60
C LEU A 413 2.21 -9.42 6.51
N ALA A 414 1.11 -10.04 6.11
CA ALA A 414 -0.17 -10.03 6.82
C ALA A 414 -0.28 -11.12 7.90
N HIS A 415 0.81 -11.44 8.57
CA HIS A 415 0.84 -12.41 9.66
C HIS A 415 0.15 -11.87 10.92
N CYS A 416 -0.46 -12.75 11.69
CA CYS A 416 -1.09 -12.40 12.96
C CYS A 416 -0.09 -11.81 13.98
N VAL A 417 -0.62 -11.16 15.00
CA VAL A 417 0.19 -10.64 16.10
C VAL A 417 0.89 -11.82 16.82
N GLY A 418 2.17 -11.66 17.11
CA GLY A 418 3.00 -12.69 17.74
C GLY A 418 3.64 -13.71 16.79
N ALA A 419 3.41 -13.64 15.47
CA ALA A 419 4.08 -14.50 14.49
C ALA A 419 5.58 -14.22 14.35
N GLY A 420 6.05 -13.06 14.83
CA GLY A 420 7.46 -12.66 14.77
C GLY A 420 7.84 -11.84 13.56
N LYS A 421 6.94 -11.00 13.04
CA LYS A 421 7.17 -10.10 11.90
C LYS A 421 8.45 -9.27 12.04
N THR A 422 8.80 -8.85 13.26
CA THR A 422 10.06 -8.12 13.53
C THR A 422 11.28 -8.91 13.06
N PHE A 423 11.32 -10.23 13.34
CA PHE A 423 12.41 -11.09 12.90
C PHE A 423 12.37 -11.35 11.38
N GLU A 424 11.18 -11.48 10.80
CA GLU A 424 11.01 -11.62 9.34
C GLU A 424 11.59 -10.42 8.61
N MET A 425 11.20 -9.20 9.01
CA MET A 425 11.66 -7.96 8.40
C MET A 425 13.17 -7.74 8.64
N THR A 426 13.66 -8.03 9.84
CA THR A 426 15.08 -7.91 10.18
C THR A 426 15.93 -8.88 9.37
N ALA A 427 15.54 -10.16 9.30
CA ALA A 427 16.27 -11.17 8.53
C ALA A 427 16.23 -10.86 7.03
N ALA A 428 15.09 -10.41 6.50
CA ALA A 428 14.95 -10.01 5.10
C ALA A 428 15.85 -8.82 4.75
N ALA A 429 15.97 -7.83 5.63
CA ALA A 429 16.84 -6.67 5.42
C ALA A 429 18.32 -7.08 5.41
N MET A 430 18.74 -7.87 6.38
CA MET A 430 20.12 -8.30 6.50
C MET A 430 20.54 -9.25 5.37
N GLU A 431 19.67 -10.16 4.96
CA GLU A 431 19.91 -11.06 3.84
C GLU A 431 19.93 -10.30 2.50
N SER A 432 19.00 -9.34 2.30
CA SER A 432 19.06 -8.45 1.14
C SER A 432 20.39 -7.68 1.07
N LYS A 433 20.87 -7.21 2.21
CA LYS A 433 22.18 -6.53 2.26
C LYS A 433 23.35 -7.48 1.95
N ARG A 434 23.34 -8.68 2.52
CA ARG A 434 24.36 -9.70 2.26
C ARG A 434 24.46 -10.06 0.78
N LEU A 435 23.30 -10.16 0.12
CA LEU A 435 23.20 -10.45 -1.32
C LEU A 435 23.47 -9.23 -2.22
N GLY A 436 23.77 -8.06 -1.65
CA GLY A 436 24.01 -6.83 -2.43
C GLY A 436 22.73 -6.15 -2.97
N LEU A 437 21.56 -6.68 -2.66
CA LEU A 437 20.26 -6.16 -3.13
C LEU A 437 19.82 -4.89 -2.39
N CYS A 438 20.48 -4.54 -1.29
CA CYS A 438 20.19 -3.39 -0.46
C CYS A 438 21.46 -2.94 0.25
N GLN A 439 21.64 -1.63 0.41
CA GLN A 439 22.78 -1.07 1.12
C GLN A 439 22.38 -0.50 2.49
N LYS A 440 21.23 0.16 2.59
CA LYS A 440 20.74 0.79 3.81
C LYS A 440 19.23 0.67 3.92
N SER A 441 18.76 -0.13 4.86
CA SER A 441 17.34 -0.32 5.13
C SER A 441 16.78 0.72 6.10
N LEU A 442 15.56 1.20 5.86
CA LEU A 442 14.81 2.07 6.76
C LEU A 442 13.59 1.31 7.34
N PHE A 443 13.52 1.23 8.66
CA PHE A 443 12.39 0.66 9.39
C PHE A 443 11.52 1.77 9.96
N VAL A 444 10.26 1.81 9.57
CA VAL A 444 9.26 2.74 10.08
C VAL A 444 8.31 1.97 10.98
N VAL A 445 8.33 2.30 12.26
CA VAL A 445 7.66 1.54 13.32
C VAL A 445 6.83 2.47 14.21
N PRO A 446 5.89 1.95 15.02
CA PRO A 446 5.20 2.77 16.02
C PRO A 446 6.17 3.51 16.92
N ASN A 447 5.91 4.80 17.18
CA ASN A 447 6.84 5.70 17.88
C ASN A 447 7.38 5.16 19.20
N HIS A 448 6.53 4.45 19.95
CA HIS A 448 6.88 3.89 21.27
C HIS A 448 7.66 2.57 21.19
N LEU A 449 7.81 1.99 20.02
CA LEU A 449 8.49 0.69 19.81
C LEU A 449 9.90 0.82 19.23
N THR A 450 10.39 2.02 18.93
CA THR A 450 11.69 2.21 18.27
C THR A 450 12.86 1.57 19.05
N GLU A 451 12.89 1.72 20.37
CA GLU A 451 13.94 1.13 21.21
C GLU A 451 13.81 -0.40 21.34
N GLN A 452 12.57 -0.91 21.40
CA GLN A 452 12.31 -2.36 21.41
C GLN A 452 12.75 -2.98 20.08
N TRP A 453 12.40 -2.36 18.95
CA TRP A 453 12.83 -2.81 17.63
C TRP A 453 14.35 -2.86 17.49
N ALA A 454 15.05 -1.85 18.02
CA ALA A 454 16.50 -1.83 18.04
C ALA A 454 17.09 -2.98 18.86
N SER A 455 16.51 -3.25 20.02
CA SER A 455 16.90 -4.37 20.89
C SER A 455 16.68 -5.71 20.21
N ASP A 456 15.51 -5.93 19.60
CA ASP A 456 15.17 -7.18 18.89
C ASP A 456 16.04 -7.36 17.65
N PHE A 457 16.36 -6.27 16.93
CA PHE A 457 17.26 -6.29 15.78
C PHE A 457 18.66 -6.78 16.19
N LEU A 458 19.25 -6.16 17.22
CA LEU A 458 20.58 -6.52 17.72
C LEU A 458 20.60 -7.89 18.42
N ARG A 459 19.48 -8.33 18.96
CA ARG A 459 19.35 -9.69 19.49
C ARG A 459 19.43 -10.72 18.37
N LEU A 460 18.88 -10.44 17.19
CA LEU A 460 18.93 -11.34 16.04
C LEU A 460 20.27 -11.24 15.30
N TYR A 461 20.77 -10.02 15.10
CA TYR A 461 22.04 -9.72 14.42
C TYR A 461 22.97 -8.86 15.30
N PRO A 462 23.72 -9.47 16.25
CA PRO A 462 24.55 -8.72 17.20
C PRO A 462 25.65 -7.87 16.57
N GLY A 463 26.08 -8.23 15.36
CA GLY A 463 27.14 -7.50 14.61
C GLY A 463 26.62 -6.33 13.76
N ALA A 464 25.31 -6.09 13.71
CA ALA A 464 24.72 -5.06 12.86
C ALA A 464 25.01 -3.64 13.37
N ASN A 465 25.35 -2.73 12.46
CA ASN A 465 25.49 -1.30 12.73
C ASN A 465 24.16 -0.57 12.48
N ILE A 466 23.39 -0.33 13.52
CA ILE A 466 22.07 0.29 13.40
C ILE A 466 22.02 1.70 14.01
N LEU A 467 21.13 2.52 13.49
CA LEU A 467 20.75 3.82 14.06
C LEU A 467 19.28 3.78 14.45
N ALA A 468 18.97 3.88 15.73
CA ALA A 468 17.58 3.93 16.21
C ALA A 468 17.25 5.30 16.79
N ALA A 469 16.03 5.79 16.52
CA ALA A 469 15.51 7.01 17.09
C ALA A 469 15.16 6.80 18.58
N THR A 470 15.64 7.69 19.42
CA THR A 470 15.28 7.77 20.83
C THR A 470 14.16 8.78 21.06
N ASN A 471 13.54 8.75 22.24
CA ASN A 471 12.49 9.72 22.61
C ASN A 471 12.90 11.18 22.41
N LYS A 472 14.16 11.51 22.60
CA LYS A 472 14.71 12.87 22.38
C LYS A 472 14.72 13.29 20.91
N ASP A 473 14.85 12.35 20.01
CA ASP A 473 14.92 12.60 18.56
C ASP A 473 13.56 12.96 17.95
N PHE A 474 12.44 12.81 18.69
CA PHE A 474 11.12 13.22 18.23
C PHE A 474 10.89 14.74 18.32
N GLU A 475 11.70 15.48 19.07
CA GLU A 475 11.66 16.94 19.11
C GLU A 475 12.10 17.56 17.78
N PRO A 476 11.48 18.65 17.30
CA PRO A 476 11.74 19.21 15.98
C PRO A 476 13.21 19.54 15.68
N ALA A 477 13.95 20.04 16.67
CA ALA A 477 15.37 20.38 16.53
C ALA A 477 16.26 19.14 16.41
N ASN A 478 16.00 18.11 17.25
CA ASN A 478 16.76 16.88 17.29
C ASN A 478 16.43 16.00 16.09
N ARG A 479 15.18 15.97 15.62
CA ARG A 479 14.76 15.23 14.42
C ARG A 479 15.54 15.63 13.18
N LYS A 480 15.74 16.94 12.95
CA LYS A 480 16.56 17.41 11.82
C LYS A 480 18.01 16.91 11.91
N LYS A 481 18.57 16.91 13.13
CA LYS A 481 19.91 16.37 13.38
C LYS A 481 19.95 14.86 13.17
N PHE A 482 18.92 14.14 13.62
CA PHE A 482 18.80 12.68 13.42
C PHE A 482 18.75 12.33 11.93
N CYS A 483 17.88 12.98 11.13
CA CYS A 483 17.82 12.76 9.68
C CYS A 483 19.16 13.07 9.00
N SER A 484 19.87 14.10 9.43
CA SER A 484 21.21 14.41 8.92
C SER A 484 22.24 13.31 9.25
N ARG A 485 22.13 12.68 10.42
CA ARG A 485 22.97 11.51 10.79
C ARG A 485 22.73 10.30 9.88
N ILE A 486 21.51 10.08 9.42
CA ILE A 486 21.21 9.01 8.45
C ILE A 486 22.01 9.22 7.16
N ALA A 487 22.03 10.47 6.66
CA ALA A 487 22.72 10.82 5.40
C ALA A 487 24.26 10.74 5.53
N THR A 488 24.81 11.08 6.71
CA THR A 488 26.28 11.16 6.93
C THR A 488 26.91 9.90 7.53
N GLY A 489 26.08 8.90 7.92
CA GLY A 489 26.51 7.66 8.53
C GLY A 489 26.33 6.44 7.61
N ASP A 490 27.18 5.44 7.83
CA ASP A 490 27.12 4.14 7.15
C ASP A 490 26.47 3.12 8.09
N TYR A 491 25.16 2.92 7.93
CA TYR A 491 24.35 2.03 8.76
C TYR A 491 23.80 0.86 7.94
N ASP A 492 23.64 -0.30 8.57
CA ASP A 492 22.95 -1.45 7.99
C ASP A 492 21.44 -1.22 7.99
N ALA A 493 20.97 -0.64 9.07
CA ALA A 493 19.56 -0.30 9.22
C ALA A 493 19.36 0.98 10.04
N VAL A 494 18.28 1.67 9.74
CA VAL A 494 17.81 2.85 10.48
C VAL A 494 16.39 2.58 10.96
N ILE A 495 16.12 2.81 12.24
CA ILE A 495 14.81 2.59 12.86
C ILE A 495 14.24 3.93 13.30
N ILE A 496 13.07 4.31 12.75
CA ILE A 496 12.40 5.59 13.05
C ILE A 496 10.92 5.36 13.35
N GLY A 497 10.33 6.33 14.05
CA GLY A 497 8.89 6.32 14.30
C GLY A 497 8.08 6.87 13.10
N HIS A 498 6.80 6.44 12.98
CA HIS A 498 5.88 6.94 11.96
C HIS A 498 5.83 8.46 11.88
N SER A 499 5.71 9.14 13.03
CA SER A 499 5.65 10.60 13.08
C SER A 499 6.93 11.30 12.64
N GLN A 500 8.09 10.63 12.68
CA GLN A 500 9.33 11.14 12.12
C GLN A 500 9.38 10.94 10.62
N PHE A 501 8.98 9.75 10.14
CA PHE A 501 8.94 9.42 8.72
C PHE A 501 8.06 10.40 7.93
N GLU A 502 6.86 10.70 8.42
CA GLU A 502 5.93 11.65 7.81
C GLU A 502 6.49 13.08 7.68
N LYS A 503 7.48 13.44 8.47
CA LYS A 503 8.11 14.78 8.47
C LYS A 503 9.33 14.86 7.56
N ILE A 504 9.79 13.75 6.99
CA ILE A 504 10.91 13.74 6.03
C ILE A 504 10.39 14.25 4.68
N PRO A 505 10.93 15.34 4.15
CA PRO A 505 10.46 15.89 2.88
C PRO A 505 10.99 15.06 1.70
N LEU A 506 10.20 14.96 0.65
CA LEU A 506 10.68 14.55 -0.67
C LEU A 506 11.37 15.73 -1.37
N SER A 507 12.28 15.45 -2.29
CA SER A 507 12.88 16.47 -3.15
C SER A 507 11.80 17.21 -3.96
N GLN A 508 12.07 18.47 -4.31
CA GLN A 508 11.12 19.27 -5.08
C GLN A 508 10.88 18.66 -6.46
N GLU A 509 11.94 18.17 -7.09
CA GLU A 509 11.91 17.52 -8.40
C GLU A 509 10.99 16.30 -8.37
N ARG A 510 11.08 15.47 -7.32
CA ARG A 510 10.23 14.28 -7.18
C ARG A 510 8.77 14.63 -6.89
N GLN A 511 8.52 15.69 -6.10
CA GLN A 511 7.16 16.18 -5.88
C GLN A 511 6.52 16.71 -7.17
N VAL A 512 7.29 17.45 -7.98
CA VAL A 512 6.87 17.92 -9.30
C VAL A 512 6.56 16.74 -10.21
N ALA A 513 7.47 15.77 -10.36
CA ALA A 513 7.28 14.60 -11.20
C ALA A 513 6.05 13.76 -10.82
N ILE A 514 5.77 13.61 -9.51
CA ILE A 514 4.55 12.92 -9.04
C ILE A 514 3.28 13.67 -9.48
N ILE A 515 3.27 14.99 -9.36
CA ILE A 515 2.09 15.79 -9.74
C ILE A 515 1.91 15.81 -11.26
N GLU A 516 2.99 15.96 -12.03
CA GLU A 516 2.95 15.90 -13.50
C GLU A 516 2.38 14.55 -13.98
N ARG A 517 2.86 13.43 -13.43
CA ARG A 517 2.31 12.11 -13.74
C ARG A 517 0.83 12.00 -13.42
N GLN A 518 0.37 12.54 -12.28
CA GLN A 518 -1.06 12.55 -11.94
C GLN A 518 -1.88 13.41 -12.92
N ILE A 519 -1.32 14.50 -13.44
CA ILE A 519 -1.96 15.33 -14.46
C ILE A 519 -2.10 14.54 -15.75
N ASP A 520 -1.04 13.88 -16.23
CA ASP A 520 -1.03 13.06 -17.43
C ASP A 520 -2.06 11.92 -17.35
N GLU A 521 -2.14 11.21 -16.22
CA GLU A 521 -3.11 10.15 -15.97
C GLU A 521 -4.56 10.69 -16.05
N ILE A 522 -4.83 11.86 -15.46
CA ILE A 522 -6.15 12.49 -15.53
C ILE A 522 -6.46 12.98 -16.95
N GLU A 523 -5.51 13.51 -17.67
CA GLU A 523 -5.70 13.95 -19.07
C GLU A 523 -6.04 12.76 -19.98
N LEU A 524 -5.35 11.63 -19.80
CA LEU A 524 -5.66 10.38 -20.50
C LEU A 524 -7.07 9.88 -20.16
N ALA A 525 -7.44 9.86 -18.87
CA ALA A 525 -8.77 9.46 -18.44
C ALA A 525 -9.88 10.37 -18.98
N ILE A 526 -9.65 11.69 -19.05
CA ILE A 526 -10.60 12.64 -19.67
C ILE A 526 -10.73 12.36 -21.17
N ALA A 527 -9.64 12.07 -21.87
CA ALA A 527 -9.65 11.77 -23.30
C ALA A 527 -10.44 10.49 -23.59
N GLN A 528 -10.23 9.43 -22.80
CA GLN A 528 -10.96 8.18 -22.89
C GLN A 528 -12.46 8.38 -22.58
N ALA A 529 -12.80 9.04 -21.47
CA ALA A 529 -14.20 9.30 -21.10
C ALA A 529 -14.93 10.16 -22.16
N LYS A 530 -14.24 11.07 -22.86
CA LYS A 530 -14.83 11.82 -23.98
C LYS A 530 -15.02 10.95 -25.21
N ALA A 531 -14.14 10.02 -25.49
CA ALA A 531 -14.26 9.07 -26.60
C ALA A 531 -15.42 8.09 -26.39
N ASP A 532 -15.63 7.64 -25.17
CA ASP A 532 -16.66 6.68 -24.77
C ASP A 532 -18.04 7.32 -24.49
N ASN A 533 -18.23 8.61 -24.83
CA ASN A 533 -19.45 9.36 -24.48
C ASN A 533 -19.80 9.31 -22.98
N GLY A 534 -18.82 9.29 -22.11
CA GLY A 534 -19.00 9.22 -20.66
C GLY A 534 -19.80 10.39 -20.10
N GLU A 535 -20.35 10.21 -18.90
CA GLU A 535 -21.21 11.20 -18.26
C GLU A 535 -20.49 12.55 -18.12
N ARG A 536 -21.14 13.62 -18.57
CA ARG A 536 -20.64 15.02 -18.49
C ARG A 536 -20.23 15.44 -17.06
N TYR A 537 -20.89 14.86 -16.05
CA TYR A 537 -20.58 15.11 -14.65
C TYR A 537 -19.18 14.58 -14.27
N THR A 538 -18.87 13.36 -14.65
CA THR A 538 -17.58 12.70 -14.38
C THR A 538 -16.43 13.44 -15.07
N ILE A 539 -16.63 13.87 -16.34
CA ILE A 539 -15.63 14.66 -17.07
C ILE A 539 -15.38 16.00 -16.38
N LYS A 540 -16.43 16.71 -15.93
CA LYS A 540 -16.26 17.98 -15.18
C LYS A 540 -15.51 17.79 -13.85
N GLN A 541 -15.73 16.68 -13.14
CA GLN A 541 -15.01 16.36 -11.92
C GLN A 541 -13.50 16.15 -12.19
N MET A 542 -13.18 15.38 -13.22
CA MET A 542 -11.79 15.16 -13.63
C MET A 542 -11.10 16.46 -14.08
N GLU A 543 -11.78 17.32 -14.83
CA GLU A 543 -11.27 18.64 -15.21
C GLU A 543 -11.02 19.56 -13.99
N LYS A 544 -11.88 19.47 -12.95
CA LYS A 544 -11.69 20.20 -11.69
C LYS A 544 -10.47 19.67 -10.92
N SER A 545 -10.28 18.36 -10.87
CA SER A 545 -9.11 17.73 -10.24
C SER A 545 -7.82 18.11 -10.95
N ARG A 546 -7.81 18.07 -12.30
CA ARG A 546 -6.68 18.53 -13.11
C ARG A 546 -6.31 19.99 -12.80
N LYS A 547 -7.30 20.91 -12.75
CA LYS A 547 -7.07 22.31 -12.42
C LYS A 547 -6.49 22.48 -11.00
N SER A 548 -6.94 21.69 -10.03
CA SER A 548 -6.39 21.69 -8.67
C SER A 548 -4.92 21.24 -8.63
N LEU A 549 -4.57 20.20 -9.40
CA LEU A 549 -3.18 19.73 -9.49
C LEU A 549 -2.27 20.74 -10.18
N LEU A 550 -2.72 21.39 -11.25
CA LEU A 550 -1.97 22.47 -11.91
C LEU A 550 -1.70 23.63 -10.95
N THR A 551 -2.70 24.05 -10.17
CA THR A 551 -2.51 25.11 -9.15
C THR A 551 -1.54 24.67 -8.05
N ARG A 552 -1.52 23.38 -7.70
CA ARG A 552 -0.57 22.81 -6.74
C ARG A 552 0.84 22.78 -7.31
N LEU A 553 0.99 22.44 -8.60
CA LEU A 553 2.27 22.46 -9.32
C LEU A 553 2.85 23.87 -9.38
N GLU A 554 2.03 24.87 -9.74
CA GLU A 554 2.44 26.28 -9.72
C GLU A 554 2.91 26.73 -8.33
N LYS A 555 2.17 26.39 -7.29
CA LYS A 555 2.54 26.69 -5.89
C LYS A 555 3.82 25.98 -5.44
N LEU A 556 4.09 24.78 -5.92
CA LEU A 556 5.34 24.07 -5.64
C LEU A 556 6.53 24.75 -6.34
N ASN A 557 6.36 25.17 -7.58
CA ASN A 557 7.38 25.91 -8.32
C ASN A 557 7.66 27.29 -7.70
N ASP A 558 6.64 27.93 -7.10
CA ASP A 558 6.78 29.17 -6.33
C ASP A 558 7.29 28.95 -4.90
N ALA A 559 7.10 27.76 -4.33
CA ALA A 559 7.41 27.43 -2.94
C ALA A 559 8.88 27.03 -2.72
N SER A 560 9.84 27.71 -3.38
CA SER A 560 11.26 27.72 -2.97
C SER A 560 11.49 28.16 -1.50
N ARG A 561 10.42 28.16 -0.67
CA ARG A 561 10.33 28.76 0.66
C ARG A 561 10.57 27.81 1.84
N LYS A 562 10.67 26.51 1.63
CA LYS A 562 10.97 25.55 2.71
C LYS A 562 12.24 24.79 2.38
N ASP A 563 13.37 25.40 2.68
CA ASP A 563 14.65 24.72 2.66
C ASP A 563 14.71 23.71 3.80
N ASN A 564 14.38 22.46 3.49
CA ASN A 564 14.62 21.35 4.40
C ASN A 564 16.09 20.93 4.30
N VAL A 565 16.68 20.55 5.43
CA VAL A 565 18.13 20.28 5.53
C VAL A 565 18.52 19.06 4.70
N VAL A 566 17.70 18.00 4.75
CA VAL A 566 17.92 16.71 4.06
C VAL A 566 16.59 16.21 3.55
N THR A 567 16.54 15.80 2.28
CA THR A 567 15.37 15.15 1.67
C THR A 567 15.46 13.64 1.81
N PHE A 568 14.35 12.94 1.54
CA PHE A 568 14.32 11.47 1.62
C PHE A 568 15.38 10.83 0.71
N GLU A 569 15.56 11.34 -0.49
CA GLU A 569 16.54 10.85 -1.46
C GLU A 569 17.98 10.97 -0.93
N GLN A 570 18.25 12.02 -0.14
CA GLN A 570 19.56 12.29 0.44
C GLN A 570 19.91 11.39 1.65
N LEU A 571 18.93 10.63 2.16
CA LEU A 571 19.19 9.67 3.25
C LEU A 571 20.04 8.47 2.79
N GLY A 572 20.04 8.17 1.49
CA GLY A 572 20.74 7.00 0.92
C GLY A 572 20.09 5.68 1.35
N VAL A 573 18.77 5.68 1.56
CA VAL A 573 17.96 4.50 1.86
C VAL A 573 17.48 3.92 0.55
N ASP A 574 17.65 2.63 0.37
CA ASP A 574 17.27 1.87 -0.83
C ASP A 574 16.22 0.78 -0.57
N ARG A 575 15.90 0.49 0.69
CA ARG A 575 14.82 -0.42 1.07
C ARG A 575 14.04 0.08 2.28
N LEU A 576 12.70 -0.01 2.19
CA LEU A 576 11.78 0.47 3.22
C LEU A 576 10.98 -0.69 3.82
N PHE A 577 11.00 -0.79 5.14
CA PHE A 577 10.17 -1.71 5.92
C PHE A 577 9.23 -0.91 6.81
N VAL A 578 7.93 -1.19 6.74
CA VAL A 578 6.91 -0.45 7.50
C VAL A 578 6.12 -1.41 8.36
N ASP A 579 6.26 -1.29 9.67
CA ASP A 579 5.41 -1.99 10.63
C ASP A 579 4.11 -1.21 10.82
N GLU A 580 2.99 -1.92 11.05
CA GLU A 580 1.66 -1.32 11.17
C GLU A 580 1.29 -0.43 9.95
N SER A 581 1.57 -0.95 8.75
CA SER A 581 1.37 -0.25 7.47
C SER A 581 -0.07 0.18 7.20
N HIS A 582 -1.04 -0.38 7.94
CA HIS A 582 -2.44 0.02 7.86
C HIS A 582 -2.67 1.51 8.21
N ASN A 583 -1.74 2.16 8.89
CA ASN A 583 -1.78 3.61 9.14
C ASN A 583 -1.74 4.44 7.85
N TYR A 584 -1.28 3.86 6.73
CA TYR A 584 -1.15 4.54 5.43
C TYR A 584 -2.19 4.09 4.39
N LYS A 585 -3.11 3.19 4.75
CA LYS A 585 -4.10 2.62 3.79
C LYS A 585 -5.20 3.59 3.39
N ASN A 586 -5.58 4.51 4.28
CA ASN A 586 -6.67 5.45 4.06
C ASN A 586 -6.11 6.86 3.92
N LEU A 587 -6.59 7.58 2.91
CA LEU A 587 -6.22 8.96 2.68
C LEU A 587 -7.40 9.89 2.96
N PHE A 588 -7.09 11.08 3.47
CA PHE A 588 -8.08 12.12 3.68
C PHE A 588 -8.64 12.62 2.34
N ASP A 589 -9.97 12.62 2.20
CA ASP A 589 -10.68 13.18 1.05
C ASP A 589 -11.12 14.62 1.37
N PRO A 590 -10.46 15.65 0.83
CA PRO A 590 -10.79 17.04 1.12
C PRO A 590 -12.17 17.46 0.61
N SER A 591 -12.74 16.73 -0.34
CA SER A 591 -14.06 17.05 -0.90
C SER A 591 -15.19 16.72 0.06
N HIS A 592 -14.96 15.78 0.98
CA HIS A 592 -15.93 15.33 2.00
C HIS A 592 -15.49 15.66 3.42
N ASN A 593 -14.26 16.15 3.62
CA ASN A 593 -13.62 16.34 4.94
C ASN A 593 -13.58 15.08 5.81
N LEU A 594 -13.46 13.91 5.18
CA LEU A 594 -13.47 12.60 5.81
C LEU A 594 -12.36 11.70 5.26
N MET A 595 -11.95 10.70 6.03
CA MET A 595 -11.09 9.64 5.52
C MET A 595 -11.85 8.77 4.52
N ARG A 596 -11.21 8.41 3.42
CA ARG A 596 -11.78 7.59 2.35
C ARG A 596 -10.79 6.57 1.84
N GLY A 597 -11.24 5.34 1.65
CA GLY A 597 -10.42 4.29 1.09
C GLY A 597 -10.07 4.53 -0.38
N LYS A 598 -8.98 3.92 -0.84
CA LYS A 598 -8.59 3.89 -2.25
C LYS A 598 -8.68 2.47 -2.82
N ASN A 599 -9.01 2.39 -4.08
CA ASN A 599 -8.94 1.17 -4.89
C ASN A 599 -7.48 0.85 -5.24
N LYS A 600 -7.24 -0.34 -5.82
CA LYS A 600 -5.90 -0.78 -6.25
C LYS A 600 -5.25 0.14 -7.29
N ASP A 601 -6.06 0.85 -8.08
CA ASP A 601 -5.64 1.84 -9.08
C ASP A 601 -5.29 3.22 -8.48
N GLY A 602 -5.35 3.36 -7.15
CA GLY A 602 -5.07 4.60 -6.45
C GLY A 602 -6.20 5.63 -6.45
N GLN A 603 -7.35 5.34 -7.09
CA GLN A 603 -8.52 6.20 -7.07
C GLN A 603 -9.27 6.07 -5.74
N PHE A 604 -9.93 7.14 -5.30
CA PHE A 604 -10.83 7.04 -4.17
C PHE A 604 -12.00 6.09 -4.49
N GLN A 605 -12.30 5.22 -3.54
CA GLN A 605 -13.41 4.27 -3.66
C GLN A 605 -14.73 4.99 -3.98
N SER A 606 -15.44 4.54 -5.02
CA SER A 606 -16.72 5.09 -5.46
C SER A 606 -17.69 3.95 -5.79
N PRO A 607 -18.99 4.07 -5.39
CA PRO A 607 -19.61 5.20 -4.69
C PRO A 607 -19.12 5.33 -3.24
N PHE A 608 -19.07 6.56 -2.71
CA PHE A 608 -18.63 6.82 -1.35
C PHE A 608 -19.83 6.92 -0.40
N ASN A 609 -19.86 6.03 0.58
CA ASN A 609 -20.80 6.07 1.69
C ASN A 609 -20.04 6.16 3.02
N PRO A 610 -19.99 7.34 3.67
CA PRO A 610 -19.21 7.53 4.90
C PRO A 610 -19.74 6.76 6.10
N LEU A 611 -20.97 6.23 6.04
CA LEU A 611 -21.61 5.45 7.08
C LEU A 611 -21.46 3.94 6.88
N LYS A 612 -20.83 3.50 5.76
CA LYS A 612 -20.62 2.09 5.48
C LYS A 612 -19.59 1.52 6.45
N TRP A 613 -20.00 0.53 7.22
CA TRP A 613 -19.13 -0.18 8.15
C TRP A 613 -18.32 -1.25 7.42
N GLY A 614 -17.02 -1.34 7.72
CA GLY A 614 -16.14 -2.28 7.07
C GLY A 614 -15.66 -1.81 5.68
N ASP A 615 -15.41 -2.75 4.76
CA ASP A 615 -14.89 -2.49 3.42
C ASP A 615 -13.47 -1.89 3.46
N ALA A 616 -13.32 -0.59 3.16
CA ALA A 616 -12.03 0.10 3.24
C ALA A 616 -11.54 0.31 4.68
N PHE A 617 -12.38 0.10 5.68
CA PHE A 617 -12.10 0.36 7.09
C PHE A 617 -12.24 -0.92 7.91
N THR A 618 -11.31 -1.16 8.82
CA THR A 618 -11.34 -2.31 9.73
C THR A 618 -12.13 -1.92 10.97
N GLU A 619 -13.21 -2.65 11.28
CA GLU A 619 -14.05 -2.42 12.47
C GLU A 619 -14.50 -0.95 12.64
N GLY A 620 -14.91 -0.31 11.55
CA GLY A 620 -15.33 1.08 11.58
C GLY A 620 -15.82 1.59 10.24
N ASN A 621 -16.04 2.88 10.16
CA ASN A 621 -16.41 3.59 8.94
C ASN A 621 -15.59 4.87 8.77
N SER A 622 -15.85 5.65 7.74
CA SER A 622 -15.15 6.91 7.44
C SER A 622 -15.14 7.91 8.61
N TRP A 623 -16.22 8.02 9.37
CA TRP A 623 -16.30 8.90 10.53
C TRP A 623 -15.37 8.48 11.65
N HIS A 624 -15.32 7.19 12.00
CA HIS A 624 -14.41 6.67 13.02
C HIS A 624 -12.96 6.95 12.68
N TYR A 625 -12.56 6.64 11.45
CA TYR A 625 -11.18 6.81 11.00
C TYR A 625 -10.76 8.27 10.83
N THR A 626 -11.69 9.18 10.55
CA THR A 626 -11.38 10.62 10.47
C THR A 626 -10.96 11.15 11.82
N TRP A 627 -11.53 10.67 12.90
CA TRP A 627 -11.23 11.12 14.25
C TRP A 627 -10.12 10.31 14.95
N SER A 628 -9.60 9.28 14.33
CA SER A 628 -8.48 8.47 14.85
C SER A 628 -7.11 9.16 14.74
N VAL A 629 -7.05 10.46 14.49
CA VAL A 629 -5.83 11.27 14.28
C VAL A 629 -5.48 12.08 15.54
N PHE A 630 -5.48 11.45 16.71
CA PHE A 630 -5.17 12.17 17.97
C PHE A 630 -3.74 12.69 18.04
N HIS A 631 -2.83 12.08 17.32
CA HIS A 631 -1.40 12.41 17.31
C HIS A 631 -1.10 13.71 16.54
N ASP A 632 -2.01 14.16 15.64
CA ASP A 632 -1.84 15.40 14.88
C ASP A 632 -3.17 16.11 14.58
N VAL A 633 -3.86 16.53 15.61
CA VAL A 633 -5.13 17.29 15.51
C VAL A 633 -4.96 18.57 14.70
N LYS A 634 -3.78 19.22 14.79
CA LYS A 634 -3.49 20.42 14.00
C LYS A 634 -3.32 20.12 12.53
N GLY A 635 -2.73 18.98 12.18
CA GLY A 635 -2.65 18.49 10.81
C GLY A 635 -4.04 18.21 10.24
N LEU A 636 -4.92 17.57 11.01
CA LEU A 636 -6.31 17.33 10.60
C LEU A 636 -7.09 18.64 10.37
N GLN A 637 -6.93 19.66 11.26
CA GLN A 637 -7.48 20.99 11.03
C GLN A 637 -7.02 21.62 9.72
N ASN A 638 -5.72 21.50 9.41
CA ASN A 638 -5.15 22.04 8.19
C ASN A 638 -5.69 21.32 6.94
N LEU A 639 -5.91 20.00 7.02
CA LEU A 639 -6.51 19.19 5.96
C LEU A 639 -7.98 19.58 5.70
N MET A 640 -8.73 19.90 6.74
CA MET A 640 -10.11 20.40 6.65
C MET A 640 -10.20 21.87 6.21
N GLY A 641 -9.09 22.55 6.04
CA GLY A 641 -8.99 23.90 5.49
C GLY A 641 -9.08 25.04 6.50
N SER A 642 -9.85 24.91 7.59
CA SER A 642 -9.94 25.90 8.64
C SER A 642 -10.32 25.31 9.99
N ARG A 643 -10.13 26.09 11.06
CA ARG A 643 -10.57 25.73 12.41
C ARG A 643 -12.10 25.65 12.50
N GLU A 644 -12.79 26.54 11.82
CA GLU A 644 -14.26 26.60 11.78
C GLU A 644 -14.82 25.33 11.12
N THR A 645 -14.24 24.91 9.99
CA THR A 645 -14.65 23.66 9.30
C THR A 645 -14.36 22.46 10.22
N PHE A 646 -13.23 22.42 10.89
CA PHE A 646 -12.91 21.35 11.83
C PHE A 646 -13.91 21.26 12.97
N VAL A 647 -14.27 22.40 13.61
CA VAL A 647 -15.26 22.45 14.69
C VAL A 647 -16.64 22.02 14.17
N HIS A 648 -17.05 22.51 12.99
CA HIS A 648 -18.31 22.11 12.37
C HIS A 648 -18.36 20.59 12.09
N MET A 649 -17.27 20.02 11.58
CA MET A 649 -17.18 18.58 11.37
C MET A 649 -17.21 17.79 12.68
N LEU A 650 -16.58 18.31 13.74
CA LEU A 650 -16.61 17.72 15.08
C LEU A 650 -18.03 17.75 15.66
N ASP A 651 -18.75 18.88 15.55
CA ASP A 651 -20.15 18.99 15.97
C ASP A 651 -21.05 18.04 15.16
N SER A 652 -20.73 17.83 13.88
CA SER A 652 -21.46 16.91 13.01
C SER A 652 -21.42 15.45 13.49
N VAL A 653 -20.36 15.04 14.22
CA VAL A 653 -20.28 13.69 14.82
C VAL A 653 -21.48 13.42 15.75
N PHE A 654 -21.93 14.44 16.47
CA PHE A 654 -23.06 14.35 17.40
C PHE A 654 -24.42 14.51 16.71
N ALA A 655 -24.43 15.05 15.50
CA ALA A 655 -25.64 15.31 14.71
C ALA A 655 -25.93 14.23 13.65
N VAL A 656 -24.94 13.43 13.27
CA VAL A 656 -25.10 12.34 12.29
C VAL A 656 -26.11 11.32 12.83
N PRO A 657 -27.17 10.98 12.07
CA PRO A 657 -28.12 9.96 12.49
C PRO A 657 -27.40 8.62 12.74
N PRO A 658 -27.76 7.87 13.77
CA PRO A 658 -27.17 6.55 14.05
C PRO A 658 -27.71 5.49 13.06
N ILE A 659 -27.45 5.72 11.78
CA ILE A 659 -27.84 4.83 10.68
C ILE A 659 -26.55 4.30 10.09
N PHE A 660 -26.33 2.99 10.18
CA PHE A 660 -25.20 2.32 9.57
C PHE A 660 -25.62 1.58 8.31
N ASP A 661 -24.76 1.60 7.30
CA ASP A 661 -24.87 0.73 6.14
C ASP A 661 -24.14 -0.57 6.42
N GLU A 662 -24.90 -1.63 6.70
CA GLU A 662 -24.41 -2.96 7.10
C GLU A 662 -24.17 -3.88 5.90
N SER A 663 -24.29 -3.37 4.68
CA SER A 663 -24.26 -4.16 3.45
C SER A 663 -22.99 -4.97 3.24
N TYR A 664 -21.89 -4.63 3.93
CA TYR A 664 -20.63 -5.35 3.84
C TYR A 664 -20.67 -6.71 4.57
N TYR A 665 -21.30 -6.78 5.74
CA TYR A 665 -21.30 -8.00 6.56
C TYR A 665 -22.56 -8.85 6.40
N GLY A 666 -23.56 -8.38 5.66
CA GLY A 666 -24.83 -9.11 5.41
C GLY A 666 -25.72 -9.35 6.63
N SER A 667 -25.25 -9.03 7.83
CA SER A 667 -26.00 -9.11 9.08
C SER A 667 -25.45 -8.10 10.09
N VAL A 668 -26.31 -7.61 11.00
CA VAL A 668 -25.88 -6.71 12.08
C VAL A 668 -25.05 -7.50 13.07
N ILE A 669 -23.76 -7.22 13.15
CA ILE A 669 -22.92 -7.73 14.22
C ILE A 669 -23.33 -7.05 15.52
N HIS A 670 -23.23 -7.78 16.62
CA HIS A 670 -23.62 -7.33 17.96
C HIS A 670 -22.96 -6.00 18.36
N GLU A 671 -21.69 -5.84 18.00
CA GLU A 671 -20.90 -4.63 18.23
C GLU A 671 -21.48 -3.39 17.54
N ILE A 672 -22.01 -3.53 16.32
CA ILE A 672 -22.62 -2.40 15.60
C ILE A 672 -23.93 -1.95 16.28
N ARG A 673 -24.69 -2.85 16.88
CA ARG A 673 -25.93 -2.49 17.60
C ARG A 673 -25.67 -1.63 18.83
N GLU A 674 -24.62 -1.94 19.56
CA GLU A 674 -24.26 -1.19 20.78
C GLU A 674 -23.67 0.16 20.43
N MET A 675 -22.95 0.28 19.33
CA MET A 675 -22.38 1.54 18.84
C MET A 675 -23.38 2.53 18.25
N GLN A 676 -24.57 2.08 17.85
CA GLN A 676 -25.63 3.00 17.40
C GLN A 676 -26.03 4.05 18.45
N ILE A 677 -25.73 3.81 19.69
CA ILE A 677 -26.09 4.65 20.84
C ILE A 677 -24.88 5.46 21.33
N MET A 678 -23.67 5.06 21.00
CA MET A 678 -22.45 5.74 21.41
C MET A 678 -21.89 6.59 20.28
N ASN A 679 -21.45 7.78 20.63
CA ASN A 679 -20.73 8.68 19.76
C ASN A 679 -19.69 7.97 18.91
N MET A 680 -19.75 8.21 17.62
CA MET A 680 -18.73 7.73 16.68
C MET A 680 -17.29 8.11 17.06
N GLY A 681 -17.11 9.09 17.97
CA GLY A 681 -15.81 9.52 18.45
C GLY A 681 -15.21 8.71 19.60
N ASN A 682 -15.97 7.81 20.24
CA ASN A 682 -15.48 7.08 21.41
C ASN A 682 -14.86 5.70 21.08
N TYR A 683 -14.87 5.27 19.83
CA TYR A 683 -14.39 3.95 19.43
C TYR A 683 -13.06 3.99 18.69
N ALA A 684 -12.17 4.83 19.12
CA ALA A 684 -10.81 4.79 18.65
C ALA A 684 -9.92 4.19 19.74
N HIS A 685 -9.82 2.91 19.75
CA HIS A 685 -8.77 2.17 20.47
C HIS A 685 -7.67 1.72 19.54
#